data_d6fb84039ef762798a662db52d30d273
#
_entry.id   d6fb84039ef762798a662db52d30d273
#
_cell.length_a   1.000
_cell.length_b   1.000
_cell.length_c   1.000
_cell.angle_alpha   90.00
_cell.angle_beta   90.00
_cell.angle_gamma   90.00
#
_symmetry.space_group_name_H-M   'P 1'
#
loop_
_entity.id
_entity.type
_entity.pdbx_description
1 polymer ?
#
loop_
_entity_poly.entity_id
_entity_poly.type
_entity_poly.pdbx_seq_one_letter_code
_entity_poly.pdbx_strand_id
1 'polypeptide(L)'
;MEKIVSLCKRRGFIYQSSEIYGGINGFWDYGPLGAELKRNIKELWWNTMTRQRDDVVGLEATIIMSPQIWKASGHVDTFSDPMCDCRLTNKRFRADQVEPQDGIVYYFKGAFNMVSEEFGFIEGEKEEVEKYLKQKREIDDLKKLAEELSVSPDQRKQKIGAAILEFTNLKKEIKEPFSVLLPPGKPPEAAFVVAGQFYEKRGMECPWPIKSHTEKVTGDTRHNPENGAELTEARPFNLMFKTYVGPVESEDNVAYLRPETAQAIFAQFKNVLETSRQKVPFGIAQVGKAFRNEVTPRNYTFRSREFEQMELEFFIKPDEVVEAIKGHVTPGAELDTRHSTLDTSSWGWEAWHKYWVEERIRFYESIGLPRNTLVEYWQKPEELAHYARATVDILYKFPFSKRDEKGELTGEELEGIAARSDFDLSQHARFSGKPMGVFDEELRAAWGKLDEARKAGLSKRYYEARLKYLTKMGVEAVKAEQEAREDAAGLAKGQYIPHVIEPSAGVDRLILALICSAYSEVAETDDKGKTETRVILKFHPRVAPIKAAVLPLLKNKPELVKKAQEVRDQLRPWMNVFYDDGGSIGRRYARQDEAGTPFCVTIDFDTLGEKPELKDTVTVRYRDDGKQERLGIGELANWLLPKIR
;
A
#
# COMPACT_ATOMS: atom_id res chain seq x y z
N MET A 1 -14.19 -3.30 9.10
CA MET A 1 -13.40 -4.18 8.19
C MET A 1 -13.88 -5.63 8.19
N GLU A 2 -14.06 -6.29 9.31
CA GLU A 2 -14.45 -7.73 9.36
C GLU A 2 -15.68 -8.07 8.52
N LYS A 3 -16.73 -7.27 8.61
CA LYS A 3 -17.95 -7.45 7.79
C LYS A 3 -17.67 -7.37 6.29
N ILE A 4 -16.79 -6.44 5.87
CA ILE A 4 -16.39 -6.24 4.47
C ILE A 4 -15.57 -7.45 4.00
N VAL A 5 -14.58 -7.90 4.78
CA VAL A 5 -13.77 -9.09 4.46
C VAL A 5 -14.64 -10.35 4.33
N SER A 6 -15.57 -10.55 5.28
CA SER A 6 -16.55 -11.66 5.23
C SER A 6 -17.42 -11.60 3.98
N LEU A 7 -17.91 -10.42 3.61
CA LEU A 7 -18.69 -10.22 2.38
C LEU A 7 -17.86 -10.53 1.13
N CYS A 8 -16.63 -10.01 1.06
CA CYS A 8 -15.72 -10.25 -0.06
C CYS A 8 -15.49 -11.75 -0.29
N LYS A 9 -15.23 -12.50 0.78
CA LYS A 9 -15.05 -13.95 0.70
C LYS A 9 -16.32 -14.66 0.26
N ARG A 10 -17.46 -14.36 0.90
CA ARG A 10 -18.76 -15.01 0.62
C ARG A 10 -19.25 -14.73 -0.81
N ARG A 11 -18.99 -13.55 -1.36
CA ARG A 11 -19.44 -13.14 -2.70
C ARG A 11 -18.42 -13.34 -3.81
N GLY A 12 -17.22 -13.78 -3.48
CA GLY A 12 -16.20 -14.05 -4.49
C GLY A 12 -15.54 -12.80 -5.05
N PHE A 13 -15.25 -11.83 -4.18
CA PHE A 13 -14.44 -10.67 -4.56
C PHE A 13 -12.96 -10.95 -4.33
N ILE A 14 -12.57 -11.31 -3.11
CA ILE A 14 -11.16 -11.47 -2.74
C ILE A 14 -11.02 -12.66 -1.80
N TYR A 15 -10.03 -13.51 -2.07
CA TYR A 15 -9.62 -14.68 -1.28
C TYR A 15 -8.18 -14.55 -0.84
N GLN A 16 -7.81 -15.21 0.24
CA GLN A 16 -6.41 -15.41 0.57
C GLN A 16 -5.80 -16.40 -0.43
N SER A 17 -4.64 -16.06 -0.99
CA SER A 17 -3.96 -16.96 -1.93
C SER A 17 -3.52 -18.25 -1.24
N SER A 18 -3.67 -19.37 -1.94
CA SER A 18 -3.31 -20.70 -1.45
C SER A 18 -4.02 -21.11 -0.15
N GLU A 19 -5.25 -20.66 0.08
CA GLU A 19 -6.01 -20.87 1.33
C GLU A 19 -6.11 -22.34 1.74
N ILE A 20 -6.25 -23.27 0.79
CA ILE A 20 -6.32 -24.72 1.06
C ILE A 20 -5.06 -25.29 1.71
N TYR A 21 -3.94 -24.59 1.63
CA TYR A 21 -2.66 -24.93 2.27
C TYR A 21 -2.32 -24.03 3.45
N GLY A 22 -3.32 -23.35 4.02
CA GLY A 22 -3.14 -22.41 5.13
C GLY A 22 -2.91 -20.95 4.71
N GLY A 23 -2.81 -20.70 3.42
CA GLY A 23 -2.62 -19.36 2.86
C GLY A 23 -1.19 -18.83 2.98
N ILE A 24 -0.87 -17.81 2.19
CA ILE A 24 0.39 -17.05 2.29
C ILE A 24 0.04 -15.61 2.61
N ASN A 25 0.58 -15.10 3.73
CA ASN A 25 0.29 -13.73 4.17
C ASN A 25 0.79 -12.68 3.15
N GLY A 26 -0.06 -11.71 2.84
CA GLY A 26 0.25 -10.62 1.90
C GLY A 26 0.10 -10.98 0.43
N PHE A 27 -0.55 -12.10 0.10
CA PHE A 27 -0.92 -12.49 -1.26
C PHE A 27 -2.43 -12.75 -1.33
N TRP A 28 -3.08 -12.20 -2.36
CA TRP A 28 -4.52 -12.20 -2.50
C TRP A 28 -4.94 -12.57 -3.91
N ASP A 29 -5.94 -13.45 -4.02
CA ASP A 29 -6.55 -13.85 -5.27
C ASP A 29 -7.91 -13.14 -5.42
N TYR A 30 -8.22 -12.70 -6.63
CA TYR A 30 -9.51 -12.11 -6.96
C TYR A 30 -10.44 -13.18 -7.51
N GLY A 31 -11.56 -13.39 -6.83
CA GLY A 31 -12.62 -14.28 -7.28
C GLY A 31 -13.41 -13.69 -8.46
N PRO A 32 -14.47 -14.37 -8.94
CA PRO A 32 -15.17 -13.95 -10.18
C PRO A 32 -15.65 -12.50 -10.18
N LEU A 33 -16.25 -12.02 -9.08
CA LEU A 33 -16.72 -10.63 -8.99
C LEU A 33 -15.54 -9.66 -8.82
N GLY A 34 -14.53 -10.05 -8.05
CA GLY A 34 -13.32 -9.24 -7.87
C GLY A 34 -12.52 -9.07 -9.14
N ALA A 35 -12.37 -10.13 -9.94
CA ALA A 35 -11.67 -10.09 -11.21
C ALA A 35 -12.34 -9.15 -12.21
N GLU A 36 -13.67 -9.18 -12.31
CA GLU A 36 -14.43 -8.27 -13.17
C GLU A 36 -14.37 -6.81 -12.66
N LEU A 37 -14.48 -6.58 -11.34
CA LEU A 37 -14.31 -5.26 -10.75
C LEU A 37 -12.92 -4.69 -11.07
N LYS A 38 -11.88 -5.49 -10.87
CA LYS A 38 -10.48 -5.12 -11.15
C LYS A 38 -10.26 -4.81 -12.63
N ARG A 39 -10.82 -5.62 -13.51
CA ARG A 39 -10.76 -5.41 -14.97
C ARG A 39 -11.43 -4.12 -15.38
N ASN A 40 -12.65 -3.87 -14.90
CA ASN A 40 -13.40 -2.65 -15.20
C ASN A 40 -12.63 -1.38 -14.78
N ILE A 41 -12.01 -1.39 -13.59
CA ILE A 41 -11.22 -0.25 -13.09
C ILE A 41 -10.02 0.00 -14.00
N LYS A 42 -9.25 -1.05 -14.32
CA LYS A 42 -8.07 -0.94 -15.19
C LYS A 42 -8.42 -0.45 -16.59
N GLU A 43 -9.52 -0.94 -17.17
CA GLU A 43 -9.99 -0.52 -18.50
C GLU A 43 -10.47 0.94 -18.49
N LEU A 44 -11.19 1.38 -17.45
CA LEU A 44 -11.60 2.77 -17.29
C LEU A 44 -10.40 3.71 -17.16
N TRP A 45 -9.41 3.34 -16.33
CA TRP A 45 -8.19 4.12 -16.16
C TRP A 45 -7.42 4.19 -17.49
N TRP A 46 -7.22 3.04 -18.15
CA TRP A 46 -6.53 2.97 -19.44
C TRP A 46 -7.21 3.83 -20.50
N ASN A 47 -8.53 3.73 -20.62
CA ASN A 47 -9.30 4.53 -21.57
C ASN A 47 -9.16 6.03 -21.29
N THR A 48 -9.26 6.44 -20.02
CA THR A 48 -9.14 7.83 -19.61
C THR A 48 -7.73 8.38 -19.85
N MET A 49 -6.70 7.57 -19.57
CA MET A 49 -5.31 8.02 -19.68
C MET A 49 -4.74 7.95 -21.08
N THR A 50 -5.15 6.98 -21.92
CA THR A 50 -4.52 6.77 -23.23
C THR A 50 -5.46 7.06 -24.41
N ARG A 51 -6.70 6.52 -24.38
CA ARG A 51 -7.60 6.59 -25.55
C ARG A 51 -8.37 7.91 -25.65
N GLN A 52 -8.60 8.59 -24.55
CA GLN A 52 -9.31 9.87 -24.50
C GLN A 52 -8.36 11.08 -24.50
N ARG A 53 -7.05 10.83 -24.67
CA ARG A 53 -6.01 11.85 -24.73
C ARG A 53 -5.08 11.62 -25.90
N ASP A 54 -4.64 12.71 -26.53
CA ASP A 54 -3.68 12.67 -27.63
C ASP A 54 -2.24 12.76 -27.16
N ASP A 55 -2.04 13.19 -25.91
CA ASP A 55 -0.74 13.45 -25.29
C ASP A 55 -0.25 12.32 -24.37
N VAL A 56 -0.91 11.15 -24.35
CA VAL A 56 -0.49 9.99 -23.55
C VAL A 56 -0.56 8.71 -24.39
N VAL A 57 0.51 7.94 -24.33
CA VAL A 57 0.61 6.62 -24.97
C VAL A 57 0.81 5.51 -23.96
N GLY A 58 0.49 4.28 -24.32
CA GLY A 58 0.61 3.13 -23.44
C GLY A 58 1.90 2.35 -23.64
N LEU A 59 2.39 1.75 -22.55
CA LEU A 59 3.51 0.80 -22.54
C LEU A 59 3.12 -0.43 -21.73
N GLU A 60 3.50 -1.62 -22.20
CA GLU A 60 3.49 -2.84 -21.39
C GLU A 60 4.91 -3.40 -21.33
N ALA A 61 5.51 -3.42 -20.13
CA ALA A 61 6.87 -3.87 -19.92
C ALA A 61 6.92 -5.17 -19.10
N THR A 62 8.04 -5.89 -19.23
CA THR A 62 8.30 -7.13 -18.49
C THR A 62 8.46 -6.88 -16.99
N ILE A 63 8.14 -7.89 -16.17
CA ILE A 63 8.33 -7.86 -14.71
C ILE A 63 9.82 -7.95 -14.38
N ILE A 64 10.55 -8.86 -15.05
CA ILE A 64 11.98 -9.05 -14.87
C ILE A 64 12.71 -8.21 -15.89
N MET A 65 13.58 -7.34 -15.41
CA MET A 65 14.41 -6.42 -16.21
C MET A 65 15.87 -6.52 -15.80
N SER A 66 16.75 -5.88 -16.56
CA SER A 66 18.18 -5.81 -16.22
C SER A 66 18.39 -5.30 -14.78
N PRO A 67 19.23 -5.96 -13.95
CA PRO A 67 19.56 -5.48 -12.61
C PRO A 67 20.14 -4.06 -12.59
N GLN A 68 20.72 -3.61 -13.69
CA GLN A 68 21.28 -2.25 -13.83
C GLN A 68 20.20 -1.16 -13.71
N ILE A 69 18.95 -1.45 -14.09
CA ILE A 69 17.83 -0.53 -13.92
C ILE A 69 17.62 -0.21 -12.43
N TRP A 70 17.66 -1.24 -11.59
CA TRP A 70 17.46 -1.12 -10.15
C TRP A 70 18.66 -0.51 -9.43
N LYS A 71 19.86 -0.65 -9.97
CA LYS A 71 21.05 0.08 -9.51
C LYS A 71 20.96 1.56 -9.89
N ALA A 72 20.56 1.86 -11.12
CA ALA A 72 20.40 3.24 -11.58
C ALA A 72 19.38 4.02 -10.76
N SER A 73 18.24 3.40 -10.46
CA SER A 73 17.17 4.00 -9.64
C SER A 73 17.45 3.98 -8.12
N GLY A 74 18.53 3.31 -7.67
CA GLY A 74 18.90 3.21 -6.24
C GLY A 74 18.16 2.13 -5.45
N HIS A 75 17.22 1.38 -6.05
CA HIS A 75 16.42 0.37 -5.33
C HIS A 75 17.29 -0.75 -4.72
N VAL A 76 18.38 -1.14 -5.35
CA VAL A 76 19.26 -2.18 -4.80
C VAL A 76 19.89 -1.74 -3.49
N ASP A 77 20.27 -0.47 -3.38
CA ASP A 77 21.07 0.05 -2.28
C ASP A 77 20.25 0.69 -1.16
N THR A 78 19.13 1.33 -1.49
CA THR A 78 18.37 2.17 -0.53
C THR A 78 16.95 1.72 -0.27
N PHE A 79 16.37 0.81 -1.08
CA PHE A 79 15.00 0.35 -0.92
C PHE A 79 14.89 -0.69 0.21
N SER A 80 15.03 -0.23 1.44
CA SER A 80 15.05 -1.08 2.63
C SER A 80 14.25 -0.48 3.78
N ASP A 81 13.60 -1.36 4.56
CA ASP A 81 13.00 -1.02 5.83
C ASP A 81 13.99 -1.31 6.98
N PRO A 82 14.07 -0.45 7.99
CA PRO A 82 14.83 -0.75 9.21
C PRO A 82 14.07 -1.81 10.02
N MET A 83 14.67 -2.99 10.17
CA MET A 83 14.03 -4.14 10.83
C MET A 83 14.70 -4.51 12.12
N CYS A 84 13.90 -4.82 13.15
CA CYS A 84 14.33 -5.42 14.39
C CYS A 84 13.49 -6.67 14.70
N ASP A 85 14.10 -7.63 15.39
CA ASP A 85 13.45 -8.86 15.81
C ASP A 85 13.27 -8.86 17.34
N CYS A 86 12.13 -9.33 17.85
CA CYS A 86 11.92 -9.54 19.27
C CYS A 86 12.80 -10.72 19.74
N ARG A 87 13.72 -10.48 20.67
CA ARG A 87 14.67 -11.49 21.18
C ARG A 87 14.01 -12.68 21.89
N LEU A 88 12.76 -12.50 22.33
CA LEU A 88 11.97 -13.56 22.95
C LEU A 88 11.16 -14.37 21.94
N THR A 89 10.46 -13.73 21.00
CA THR A 89 9.46 -14.39 20.14
C THR A 89 9.92 -14.58 18.70
N ASN A 90 11.03 -13.97 18.30
CA ASN A 90 11.50 -13.83 16.90
C ASN A 90 10.50 -13.13 15.99
N LYS A 91 9.48 -12.46 16.57
CA LYS A 91 8.55 -11.64 15.79
C LYS A 91 9.27 -10.41 15.28
N ARG A 92 9.08 -10.11 14.00
CA ARG A 92 9.71 -8.98 13.32
C ARG A 92 8.88 -7.72 13.42
N PHE A 93 9.57 -6.59 13.56
CA PHE A 93 8.99 -5.24 13.60
C PHE A 93 9.78 -4.31 12.69
N ARG A 94 9.10 -3.35 12.09
CA ARG A 94 9.78 -2.17 11.52
C ARG A 94 10.18 -1.26 12.67
N ALA A 95 11.47 -0.98 12.79
CA ALA A 95 11.99 -0.21 13.92
C ALA A 95 11.43 1.22 13.99
N ASP A 96 11.16 1.83 12.83
CA ASP A 96 10.55 3.16 12.69
C ASP A 96 9.04 3.19 13.00
N GLN A 97 8.39 2.03 13.17
CA GLN A 97 6.96 1.89 13.47
C GLN A 97 6.68 1.26 14.83
N VAL A 98 7.70 1.01 15.63
CA VAL A 98 7.50 0.57 17.02
C VAL A 98 6.89 1.72 17.80
N GLU A 99 5.71 1.49 18.40
CA GLU A 99 5.03 2.50 19.20
C GLU A 99 5.88 2.89 20.42
N PRO A 100 6.12 4.20 20.62
CA PRO A 100 6.84 4.69 21.81
C PRO A 100 6.14 4.27 23.11
N GLN A 101 6.91 3.75 24.08
CA GLN A 101 6.37 3.23 25.33
C GLN A 101 7.01 3.93 26.53
N ASP A 102 6.21 4.18 27.54
CA ASP A 102 6.66 4.67 28.83
C ASP A 102 6.67 3.54 29.85
N GLY A 103 7.66 3.52 30.76
CA GLY A 103 7.68 2.48 31.78
C GLY A 103 8.99 2.37 32.53
N ILE A 104 9.22 1.19 33.10
CA ILE A 104 10.46 0.82 33.79
C ILE A 104 11.09 -0.34 33.02
N VAL A 105 12.32 -0.16 32.58
CA VAL A 105 13.13 -1.23 31.97
C VAL A 105 13.87 -1.96 33.07
N TYR A 106 13.75 -3.28 33.10
CA TYR A 106 14.45 -4.21 33.96
C TYR A 106 15.58 -4.86 33.16
N TYR A 107 16.82 -4.60 33.55
CA TYR A 107 18.00 -5.18 32.92
C TYR A 107 18.46 -6.42 33.67
N PHE A 108 18.70 -7.52 32.95
CA PHE A 108 19.22 -8.78 33.43
C PHE A 108 20.60 -9.04 32.83
N LYS A 109 21.57 -9.48 33.62
CA LYS A 109 22.94 -9.80 33.18
C LYS A 109 23.12 -11.26 32.77
N GLY A 110 22.11 -12.09 33.00
CA GLY A 110 22.11 -13.51 32.73
C GLY A 110 21.07 -14.24 33.58
N ALA A 111 21.14 -15.55 33.63
CA ALA A 111 20.33 -16.38 34.51
C ALA A 111 21.09 -17.62 34.97
N PHE A 112 20.68 -18.16 36.13
CA PHE A 112 21.05 -19.49 36.58
C PHE A 112 19.98 -20.50 36.29
N ASN A 113 20.36 -21.77 36.11
CA ASN A 113 19.41 -22.86 36.01
C ASN A 113 19.14 -23.41 37.45
N MET A 114 17.90 -23.30 37.93
CA MET A 114 17.47 -23.94 39.15
C MET A 114 17.18 -25.43 38.89
N VAL A 115 18.14 -26.30 39.07
CA VAL A 115 17.92 -27.74 38.99
C VAL A 115 17.36 -28.23 40.33
N SER A 116 16.09 -28.60 40.36
CA SER A 116 15.38 -29.02 41.56
C SER A 116 15.70 -30.45 42.04
N GLU A 117 16.42 -31.25 41.22
CA GLU A 117 16.60 -32.69 41.47
C GLU A 117 17.90 -33.07 42.25
N GLU A 118 18.87 -32.17 42.40
CA GLU A 118 20.15 -32.44 43.09
C GLU A 118 20.17 -32.08 44.59
N PHE A 119 19.13 -31.43 45.09
CA PHE A 119 19.05 -31.11 46.48
C PHE A 119 18.27 -32.22 47.22
N GLY A 120 18.94 -33.03 48.00
CA GLY A 120 18.35 -34.09 48.83
C GLY A 120 17.48 -33.55 49.98
N PHE A 121 16.52 -32.67 49.67
CA PHE A 121 15.61 -32.08 50.65
C PHE A 121 14.44 -32.99 50.99
N ILE A 122 14.05 -33.01 52.25
CA ILE A 122 12.74 -33.47 52.68
C ILE A 122 11.70 -32.43 52.16
N GLU A 123 10.52 -32.90 51.74
CA GLU A 123 9.49 -32.12 51.02
C GLU A 123 9.18 -30.72 51.62
N GLY A 124 9.20 -30.54 52.90
CA GLY A 124 8.98 -29.24 53.59
C GLY A 124 10.16 -28.25 53.54
N GLU A 125 11.39 -28.71 53.30
CA GLU A 125 12.59 -27.85 53.21
C GLU A 125 12.69 -27.21 51.82
N LYS A 126 12.23 -27.89 50.79
CA LYS A 126 12.18 -27.40 49.41
C LYS A 126 11.26 -26.18 49.27
N GLU A 127 10.06 -26.25 49.84
CA GLU A 127 9.10 -25.14 49.82
C GLU A 127 9.62 -23.88 50.53
N GLU A 128 10.39 -24.06 51.62
CA GLU A 128 10.94 -22.96 52.40
C GLU A 128 12.13 -22.31 51.66
N VAL A 129 12.99 -23.09 51.02
CA VAL A 129 14.06 -22.58 50.13
C VAL A 129 13.46 -21.79 48.97
N GLU A 130 12.46 -22.34 48.27
CA GLU A 130 11.77 -21.64 47.19
C GLU A 130 11.14 -20.33 47.66
N LYS A 131 10.58 -20.28 48.86
CA LYS A 131 10.02 -19.06 49.46
C LYS A 131 11.09 -17.99 49.67
N TYR A 132 12.27 -18.34 50.18
CA TYR A 132 13.38 -17.39 50.35
C TYR A 132 13.93 -16.93 48.98
N LEU A 133 14.07 -17.84 48.03
CA LEU A 133 14.51 -17.51 46.69
C LEU A 133 13.51 -16.56 45.96
N LYS A 134 12.22 -16.73 46.20
CA LYS A 134 11.17 -15.83 45.65
C LYS A 134 11.18 -14.45 46.31
N GLN A 135 11.56 -14.34 47.60
CA GLN A 135 11.59 -13.06 48.33
C GLN A 135 12.83 -12.22 48.02
N LYS A 136 14.01 -12.84 47.85
CA LYS A 136 15.31 -12.20 47.64
C LYS A 136 15.81 -12.51 46.23
N ARG A 137 15.72 -11.55 45.33
CA ARG A 137 15.96 -11.77 43.87
C ARG A 137 17.32 -11.31 43.36
N GLU A 138 18.17 -10.77 44.25
CA GLU A 138 19.56 -10.45 43.93
C GLU A 138 20.49 -11.47 44.58
N ILE A 139 21.52 -11.91 43.80
CA ILE A 139 22.44 -12.96 44.29
C ILE A 139 23.18 -12.55 45.54
N ASP A 140 23.58 -11.29 45.62
CA ASP A 140 24.31 -10.78 46.79
C ASP A 140 23.41 -10.75 48.04
N ASP A 141 22.11 -10.51 47.90
CA ASP A 141 21.13 -10.64 48.96
C ASP A 141 20.90 -12.10 49.38
N LEU A 142 20.90 -13.03 48.41
CA LEU A 142 20.80 -14.46 48.67
C LEU A 142 22.04 -15.00 49.35
N LYS A 143 23.25 -14.55 48.96
CA LYS A 143 24.49 -14.92 49.65
C LYS A 143 24.53 -14.44 51.08
N LYS A 144 24.17 -13.19 51.35
CA LYS A 144 24.05 -12.65 52.71
C LYS A 144 23.03 -13.42 53.53
N LEU A 145 21.87 -13.74 52.97
CA LEU A 145 20.87 -14.56 53.66
C LEU A 145 21.39 -15.97 53.93
N ALA A 146 22.11 -16.59 53.00
CA ALA A 146 22.71 -17.90 53.18
C ALA A 146 23.75 -17.90 54.30
N GLU A 147 24.60 -16.88 54.41
CA GLU A 147 25.55 -16.68 55.48
C GLU A 147 24.84 -16.49 56.83
N GLU A 148 23.80 -15.66 56.90
CA GLU A 148 22.98 -15.46 58.12
C GLU A 148 22.31 -16.75 58.57
N LEU A 149 21.75 -17.54 57.66
CA LEU A 149 21.11 -18.81 57.98
C LEU A 149 22.11 -19.91 58.36
N SER A 150 23.32 -19.90 57.77
CA SER A 150 24.36 -20.89 58.06
C SER A 150 24.94 -20.81 59.52
N VAL A 151 24.88 -19.64 60.12
CA VAL A 151 25.30 -19.41 61.52
C VAL A 151 24.15 -19.50 62.54
N SER A 152 22.93 -19.82 62.10
CA SER A 152 21.76 -19.97 62.97
C SER A 152 21.90 -21.16 63.90
N PRO A 153 21.44 -21.08 65.15
CA PRO A 153 21.42 -22.22 66.08
C PRO A 153 20.45 -23.34 65.68
N ASP A 154 19.55 -23.07 64.75
CA ASP A 154 18.57 -24.00 64.21
C ASP A 154 19.17 -24.79 63.01
N GLN A 155 19.35 -26.12 63.21
CA GLN A 155 19.89 -27.03 62.20
C GLN A 155 19.14 -27.01 60.88
N ARG A 156 17.81 -26.77 60.89
CA ARG A 156 16.99 -26.65 59.70
C ARG A 156 17.36 -25.40 58.89
N LYS A 157 17.55 -24.26 59.60
CA LYS A 157 18.00 -23.02 58.97
C LYS A 157 19.42 -23.12 58.44
N GLN A 158 20.33 -23.84 59.11
CA GLN A 158 21.66 -24.10 58.55
C GLN A 158 21.64 -24.89 57.27
N LYS A 159 20.78 -25.91 57.14
CA LYS A 159 20.60 -26.66 55.89
C LYS A 159 20.04 -25.79 54.78
N ILE A 160 19.06 -24.93 55.08
CA ILE A 160 18.50 -23.97 54.12
C ILE A 160 19.58 -22.99 53.66
N GLY A 161 20.39 -22.46 54.58
CA GLY A 161 21.52 -21.58 54.25
C GLY A 161 22.55 -22.26 53.35
N ALA A 162 22.94 -23.52 53.68
CA ALA A 162 23.85 -24.28 52.85
C ALA A 162 23.30 -24.51 51.41
N ALA A 163 22.01 -24.82 51.30
CA ALA A 163 21.35 -25.00 50.01
C ALA A 163 21.28 -23.72 49.18
N ILE A 164 20.99 -22.58 49.81
CA ILE A 164 21.01 -21.27 49.12
C ILE A 164 22.45 -20.94 48.69
N LEU A 165 23.47 -21.25 49.48
CA LEU A 165 24.87 -21.01 49.13
C LEU A 165 25.30 -21.90 47.95
N GLU A 166 24.93 -23.18 47.97
CA GLU A 166 25.17 -24.11 46.88
C GLU A 166 24.47 -23.66 45.60
N PHE A 167 23.21 -23.22 45.70
CA PHE A 167 22.46 -22.61 44.61
C PHE A 167 23.18 -21.40 43.99
N THR A 168 23.73 -20.51 44.79
CA THR A 168 24.47 -19.33 44.32
C THR A 168 25.84 -19.67 43.70
N ASN A 169 26.35 -20.90 43.90
CA ASN A 169 27.61 -21.39 43.34
C ASN A 169 27.44 -22.35 42.16
N LEU A 170 26.22 -22.59 41.67
CA LEU A 170 25.94 -23.51 40.58
C LEU A 170 26.59 -23.10 39.26
N LYS A 171 27.15 -24.09 38.52
CA LYS A 171 28.01 -23.91 37.35
C LYS A 171 27.27 -23.67 36.02
N LYS A 172 25.94 -23.78 35.95
CA LYS A 172 25.18 -23.50 34.71
C LYS A 172 24.63 -22.07 34.75
N GLU A 173 25.43 -21.14 34.26
CA GLU A 173 25.07 -19.74 34.10
C GLU A 173 25.03 -19.39 32.61
N ILE A 174 23.98 -18.71 32.15
CA ILE A 174 23.97 -18.02 30.84
C ILE A 174 24.24 -16.55 31.11
N LYS A 175 25.39 -16.05 30.61
CA LYS A 175 25.79 -14.63 30.67
C LYS A 175 25.35 -13.86 29.43
N GLU A 176 24.11 -14.00 29.05
CA GLU A 176 23.53 -13.24 27.94
C GLU A 176 22.64 -12.12 28.51
N PRO A 177 23.00 -10.82 28.29
CA PRO A 177 22.18 -9.72 28.74
C PRO A 177 20.82 -9.71 28.06
N PHE A 178 19.80 -9.34 28.81
CA PHE A 178 18.43 -9.18 28.31
C PHE A 178 17.71 -8.10 29.09
N SER A 179 16.79 -7.38 28.44
CA SER A 179 15.99 -6.36 29.10
C SER A 179 14.49 -6.52 28.82
N VAL A 180 13.69 -6.04 29.77
CA VAL A 180 12.24 -6.10 29.72
C VAL A 180 11.67 -4.77 30.17
N LEU A 181 10.85 -4.13 29.32
CA LEU A 181 10.09 -2.94 29.67
C LEU A 181 8.72 -3.32 30.23
N LEU A 182 8.39 -2.80 31.40
CA LEU A 182 7.06 -2.89 31.98
C LEU A 182 6.36 -1.53 31.92
N PRO A 183 5.15 -1.47 31.33
CA PRO A 183 4.33 -0.27 31.37
C PRO A 183 3.91 0.06 32.81
N PRO A 184 3.54 1.33 33.11
CA PRO A 184 3.10 1.76 34.41
C PRO A 184 1.99 0.87 35.00
N GLY A 185 2.10 0.52 36.29
CA GLY A 185 1.09 -0.28 36.97
C GLY A 185 1.26 -1.80 36.89
N LYS A 186 2.23 -2.30 36.12
CA LYS A 186 2.56 -3.72 36.09
C LYS A 186 3.50 -4.07 37.25
N PRO A 187 3.28 -5.22 37.93
CA PRO A 187 4.15 -5.63 39.03
C PRO A 187 5.54 -6.06 38.56
N PRO A 188 6.62 -5.80 39.29
CA PRO A 188 8.00 -6.16 38.93
C PRO A 188 8.20 -7.61 38.52
N GLU A 189 7.43 -8.52 39.14
CA GLU A 189 7.43 -9.97 38.87
C GLU A 189 7.20 -10.30 37.40
N ALA A 190 6.41 -9.48 36.71
CA ALA A 190 6.13 -9.70 35.30
C ALA A 190 7.39 -9.61 34.41
N ALA A 191 8.37 -8.76 34.76
CA ALA A 191 9.65 -8.70 34.07
C ALA A 191 10.47 -9.97 34.22
N PHE A 192 10.45 -10.57 35.42
CA PHE A 192 11.15 -11.83 35.69
C PHE A 192 10.52 -13.01 34.97
N VAL A 193 9.18 -13.01 34.78
CA VAL A 193 8.50 -14.04 33.99
C VAL A 193 8.93 -13.96 32.52
N VAL A 194 8.94 -12.76 31.92
CA VAL A 194 9.37 -12.56 30.52
C VAL A 194 10.85 -12.92 30.36
N ALA A 195 11.72 -12.52 31.28
CA ALA A 195 13.13 -12.88 31.28
C ALA A 195 13.33 -14.40 31.46
N GLY A 196 12.55 -15.04 32.35
CA GLY A 196 12.54 -16.50 32.51
C GLY A 196 12.26 -17.20 31.18
N GLN A 197 11.18 -16.84 30.49
CA GLN A 197 10.84 -17.40 29.17
C GLN A 197 11.96 -17.21 28.12
N PHE A 198 12.68 -16.08 28.19
CA PHE A 198 13.82 -15.84 27.32
C PHE A 198 14.96 -16.84 27.54
N TYR A 199 15.31 -17.15 28.81
CA TYR A 199 16.35 -18.10 29.14
C TYR A 199 15.91 -19.57 29.00
N GLU A 200 14.62 -19.88 29.19
CA GLU A 200 14.05 -21.21 28.88
C GLU A 200 14.26 -21.57 27.41
N LYS A 201 13.99 -20.64 26.49
CA LYS A 201 14.24 -20.84 25.05
C LYS A 201 15.71 -21.04 24.71
N ARG A 202 16.63 -20.74 25.63
CA ARG A 202 18.09 -20.98 25.51
C ARG A 202 18.55 -22.23 26.18
N GLY A 203 17.62 -23.12 26.56
CA GLY A 203 17.90 -24.43 27.10
C GLY A 203 18.08 -24.49 28.62
N MET A 204 17.55 -23.51 29.34
CA MET A 204 17.41 -23.57 30.80
C MET A 204 16.06 -24.18 31.20
N GLU A 205 16.04 -25.21 32.01
CA GLU A 205 14.79 -25.85 32.45
C GLU A 205 14.03 -25.01 33.48
N CYS A 206 14.78 -24.42 34.44
CA CYS A 206 14.23 -23.57 35.51
C CYS A 206 15.07 -22.31 35.65
N PRO A 207 14.98 -21.32 34.74
CA PRO A 207 15.83 -20.16 34.78
C PRO A 207 15.51 -19.21 35.94
N TRP A 208 16.55 -18.72 36.58
CA TRP A 208 16.49 -17.66 37.58
C TRP A 208 17.19 -16.42 37.01
N PRO A 209 16.44 -15.42 36.47
CA PRO A 209 17.06 -14.24 35.90
C PRO A 209 17.76 -13.37 36.95
N ILE A 210 18.98 -12.94 36.64
CA ILE A 210 19.81 -12.10 37.51
C ILE A 210 19.62 -10.65 37.13
N LYS A 211 18.83 -9.91 37.91
CA LYS A 211 18.63 -8.48 37.71
C LYS A 211 19.93 -7.70 37.95
N SER A 212 20.25 -6.79 37.03
CA SER A 212 21.36 -5.85 37.17
C SER A 212 20.89 -4.52 37.79
N HIS A 213 19.99 -3.83 37.07
CA HIS A 213 19.45 -2.53 37.48
C HIS A 213 18.08 -2.30 36.82
N THR A 214 17.49 -1.16 37.14
CA THR A 214 16.26 -0.68 36.50
C THR A 214 16.44 0.75 36.07
N GLU A 215 15.76 1.14 34.97
CA GLU A 215 15.78 2.48 34.44
C GLU A 215 14.34 2.92 34.10
N LYS A 216 13.97 4.14 34.46
CA LYS A 216 12.69 4.73 34.04
C LYS A 216 12.88 5.37 32.68
N VAL A 217 12.06 4.99 31.70
CA VAL A 217 12.12 5.47 30.31
C VAL A 217 10.80 6.10 29.90
N THR A 218 10.90 7.02 28.94
CA THR A 218 9.77 7.65 28.26
C THR A 218 10.02 7.61 26.76
N GLY A 219 9.01 7.19 26.00
CA GLY A 219 9.12 7.10 24.54
C GLY A 219 10.07 6.01 24.04
N ASP A 220 10.26 4.92 24.80
CA ASP A 220 11.15 3.82 24.40
C ASP A 220 10.58 3.03 23.22
N THR A 221 11.41 2.81 22.19
CA THR A 221 11.09 2.03 21.00
C THR A 221 11.94 0.77 20.86
N ARG A 222 12.77 0.45 21.86
CA ARG A 222 13.69 -0.70 21.87
C ARG A 222 13.06 -1.97 22.44
N HIS A 223 11.80 -1.91 22.85
CA HIS A 223 11.09 -3.04 23.44
C HIS A 223 9.79 -3.34 22.69
N ASN A 224 9.44 -4.61 22.64
CA ASN A 224 8.22 -5.10 21.98
C ASN A 224 6.96 -4.61 22.71
N PRO A 225 6.05 -3.85 22.05
CA PRO A 225 4.85 -3.31 22.67
C PRO A 225 3.90 -4.38 23.25
N GLU A 226 3.96 -5.62 22.74
CA GLU A 226 3.04 -6.68 23.14
C GLU A 226 3.47 -7.38 24.44
N ASN A 227 4.78 -7.53 24.68
CA ASN A 227 5.30 -8.34 25.80
C ASN A 227 6.44 -7.69 26.58
N GLY A 228 6.90 -6.51 26.19
CA GLY A 228 7.99 -5.78 26.83
C GLY A 228 9.39 -6.34 26.57
N ALA A 229 9.56 -7.43 25.84
CA ALA A 229 10.87 -8.02 25.57
C ALA A 229 11.74 -7.14 24.67
N GLU A 230 13.04 -7.14 24.90
CA GLU A 230 14.02 -6.40 24.10
C GLU A 230 13.97 -6.76 22.61
N LEU A 231 14.08 -5.74 21.76
CA LEU A 231 14.26 -5.87 20.32
C LEU A 231 15.74 -5.83 19.96
N THR A 232 16.12 -6.48 18.88
CA THR A 232 17.48 -6.38 18.33
C THR A 232 17.73 -4.97 17.78
N GLU A 233 18.99 -4.61 17.57
CA GLU A 233 19.32 -3.43 16.79
C GLU A 233 18.67 -3.48 15.41
N ALA A 234 18.28 -2.31 14.91
CA ALA A 234 17.70 -2.18 13.60
C ALA A 234 18.72 -2.50 12.50
N ARG A 235 18.33 -3.33 11.56
CA ARG A 235 19.13 -3.68 10.39
C ARG A 235 18.34 -3.41 9.11
N PRO A 236 18.95 -2.94 8.02
CA PRO A 236 18.27 -2.73 6.76
C PRO A 236 17.80 -4.07 6.19
N PHE A 237 16.54 -4.12 5.76
CA PHE A 237 15.96 -5.26 5.06
C PHE A 237 15.50 -4.79 3.68
N ASN A 238 16.18 -5.21 2.62
CA ASN A 238 15.82 -4.84 1.26
C ASN A 238 14.48 -5.49 0.86
N LEU A 239 13.57 -4.67 0.34
CA LEU A 239 12.20 -5.09 -0.02
C LEU A 239 12.10 -5.72 -1.42
N MET A 240 13.18 -5.82 -2.19
CA MET A 240 13.14 -6.46 -3.50
C MET A 240 13.14 -7.98 -3.39
N PHE A 241 12.22 -8.63 -4.12
CA PHE A 241 12.30 -10.08 -4.32
C PHE A 241 13.43 -10.40 -5.30
N LYS A 242 14.35 -11.28 -4.89
CA LYS A 242 15.41 -11.83 -5.75
C LYS A 242 14.96 -13.12 -6.42
N THR A 243 15.42 -13.33 -7.63
CA THR A 243 15.32 -14.59 -8.38
C THR A 243 16.57 -14.77 -9.25
N TYR A 244 16.68 -15.87 -9.96
CA TYR A 244 17.79 -16.14 -10.86
C TYR A 244 17.27 -16.38 -12.27
N VAL A 245 18.00 -15.88 -13.27
CA VAL A 245 17.70 -16.12 -14.69
C VAL A 245 18.72 -17.10 -15.24
N GLY A 246 18.23 -18.23 -15.80
CA GLY A 246 19.08 -19.31 -16.30
C GLY A 246 19.19 -20.50 -15.33
N PRO A 247 19.99 -21.51 -15.68
CA PRO A 247 20.01 -22.80 -14.98
C PRO A 247 20.88 -22.84 -13.72
N VAL A 248 21.68 -21.80 -13.46
CA VAL A 248 22.64 -21.76 -12.35
C VAL A 248 22.36 -20.57 -11.45
N GLU A 249 22.25 -20.82 -10.16
CA GLU A 249 22.17 -19.77 -9.13
C GLU A 249 23.57 -19.21 -8.88
N SER A 250 23.84 -18.04 -9.44
CA SER A 250 25.09 -17.29 -9.25
C SER A 250 24.80 -15.80 -9.14
N GLU A 251 25.72 -15.03 -8.59
CA GLU A 251 25.59 -13.56 -8.49
C GLU A 251 25.42 -12.89 -9.86
N ASP A 252 25.99 -13.45 -10.92
CA ASP A 252 25.87 -12.92 -12.28
C ASP A 252 24.47 -13.15 -12.88
N ASN A 253 23.73 -14.12 -12.35
CA ASN A 253 22.39 -14.49 -12.81
C ASN A 253 21.27 -13.91 -11.94
N VAL A 254 21.60 -13.08 -10.96
CA VAL A 254 20.61 -12.42 -10.08
C VAL A 254 19.71 -11.52 -10.90
N ALA A 255 18.41 -11.67 -10.72
CA ALA A 255 17.39 -10.78 -11.20
C ALA A 255 16.44 -10.40 -10.06
N TYR A 256 15.62 -9.38 -10.29
CA TYR A 256 14.65 -8.92 -9.31
C TYR A 256 13.26 -8.86 -9.93
N LEU A 257 12.24 -9.19 -9.13
CA LEU A 257 10.87 -8.83 -9.46
C LEU A 257 10.73 -7.33 -9.24
N ARG A 258 10.18 -6.61 -10.21
CA ARG A 258 10.08 -5.15 -10.14
C ARG A 258 9.27 -4.68 -8.93
N PRO A 259 9.76 -3.74 -8.11
CA PRO A 259 9.03 -3.17 -6.97
C PRO A 259 8.06 -2.05 -7.37
N GLU A 260 8.17 -1.56 -8.63
CA GLU A 260 7.34 -0.52 -9.25
C GLU A 260 7.35 -0.66 -10.77
N THR A 261 6.41 -0.01 -11.44
CA THR A 261 6.32 -0.04 -12.91
C THR A 261 7.02 1.15 -13.60
N ALA A 262 7.32 2.22 -12.87
CA ALA A 262 7.91 3.47 -13.36
C ALA A 262 9.24 3.29 -14.12
N GLN A 263 10.18 2.50 -13.57
CA GLN A 263 11.54 2.39 -14.12
C GLN A 263 11.58 1.79 -15.52
N ALA A 264 10.60 0.95 -15.86
CA ALA A 264 10.46 0.45 -17.22
C ALA A 264 10.10 1.55 -18.21
N ILE A 265 9.29 2.52 -17.79
CA ILE A 265 8.90 3.67 -18.62
C ILE A 265 10.13 4.53 -18.92
N PHE A 266 10.92 4.85 -17.90
CA PHE A 266 12.15 5.64 -18.10
C PHE A 266 13.15 4.94 -19.01
N ALA A 267 13.35 3.63 -18.83
CA ALA A 267 14.27 2.85 -19.68
C ALA A 267 13.82 2.82 -21.16
N GLN A 268 12.50 2.88 -21.41
CA GLN A 268 11.94 2.86 -22.76
C GLN A 268 11.58 4.25 -23.32
N PHE A 269 11.83 5.32 -22.55
CA PHE A 269 11.44 6.68 -22.91
C PHE A 269 11.82 7.07 -24.34
N LYS A 270 13.08 6.86 -24.73
CA LYS A 270 13.57 7.23 -26.08
C LYS A 270 12.91 6.41 -27.17
N ASN A 271 12.76 5.10 -26.96
CA ASN A 271 12.09 4.22 -27.92
C ASN A 271 10.65 4.65 -28.15
N VAL A 272 9.92 4.95 -27.06
CA VAL A 272 8.52 5.39 -27.15
C VAL A 272 8.42 6.77 -27.81
N LEU A 273 9.24 7.74 -27.39
CA LEU A 273 9.26 9.08 -27.96
C LEU A 273 9.42 9.04 -29.49
N GLU A 274 10.41 8.27 -29.98
CA GLU A 274 10.76 8.20 -31.40
C GLU A 274 9.72 7.44 -32.22
N THR A 275 9.25 6.29 -31.72
CA THR A 275 8.32 5.42 -32.46
C THR A 275 6.90 5.94 -32.47
N SER A 276 6.44 6.59 -31.40
CA SER A 276 5.11 7.20 -31.32
C SER A 276 5.05 8.63 -31.86
N ARG A 277 6.20 9.22 -32.24
CA ARG A 277 6.33 10.61 -32.73
C ARG A 277 5.76 11.65 -31.77
N GLN A 278 5.81 11.38 -30.48
CA GLN A 278 5.36 12.30 -29.46
C GLN A 278 6.32 13.49 -29.30
N LYS A 279 5.81 14.58 -28.78
CA LYS A 279 6.58 15.76 -28.40
C LYS A 279 6.32 16.08 -26.93
N VAL A 280 7.33 16.57 -26.24
CA VAL A 280 7.16 17.05 -24.86
C VAL A 280 6.33 18.35 -24.86
N PRO A 281 5.24 18.45 -24.07
CA PRO A 281 4.79 17.53 -23.04
C PRO A 281 4.02 16.32 -23.56
N PHE A 282 4.31 15.12 -23.02
CA PHE A 282 3.53 13.90 -23.28
C PHE A 282 3.75 12.89 -22.14
N GLY A 283 2.87 11.90 -22.04
CA GLY A 283 2.91 10.86 -21.02
C GLY A 283 3.07 9.45 -21.57
N ILE A 284 3.63 8.56 -20.75
CA ILE A 284 3.65 7.12 -20.98
C ILE A 284 2.96 6.45 -19.81
N ALA A 285 1.86 5.77 -20.07
CA ALA A 285 1.03 5.09 -19.09
C ALA A 285 1.31 3.58 -19.07
N GLN A 286 1.31 2.98 -17.89
CA GLN A 286 1.46 1.55 -17.70
C GLN A 286 0.55 1.01 -16.61
N VAL A 287 -0.02 -0.17 -16.84
CA VAL A 287 -0.68 -0.98 -15.81
C VAL A 287 0.09 -2.29 -15.66
N GLY A 288 0.48 -2.63 -14.44
CA GLY A 288 1.23 -3.87 -14.28
C GLY A 288 1.46 -4.28 -12.83
N LYS A 289 1.84 -5.55 -12.66
CA LYS A 289 2.20 -6.11 -11.35
C LYS A 289 3.53 -5.56 -10.86
N ALA A 290 3.58 -5.32 -9.55
CA ALA A 290 4.77 -4.96 -8.79
C ALA A 290 4.86 -5.83 -7.52
N PHE A 291 6.06 -5.94 -6.95
CA PHE A 291 6.36 -6.88 -5.87
C PHE A 291 7.24 -6.21 -4.82
N ARG A 292 6.77 -6.21 -3.57
CA ARG A 292 7.55 -5.71 -2.43
C ARG A 292 7.54 -6.74 -1.33
N ASN A 293 8.69 -7.21 -0.89
CA ASN A 293 8.81 -8.21 0.16
C ASN A 293 8.49 -7.59 1.53
N GLU A 294 7.25 -7.12 1.66
CA GLU A 294 6.73 -6.49 2.87
C GLU A 294 6.89 -7.43 4.07
N VAL A 295 7.46 -6.92 5.15
CA VAL A 295 7.67 -7.71 6.36
C VAL A 295 6.38 -7.92 7.13
N THR A 296 5.55 -6.87 7.21
CA THR A 296 4.27 -6.87 7.91
C THR A 296 3.11 -6.48 7.00
N PRO A 297 2.66 -7.38 6.08
CA PRO A 297 1.44 -7.15 5.34
C PRO A 297 0.26 -6.97 6.29
N ARG A 298 -0.60 -5.98 6.04
CA ARG A 298 -1.72 -5.66 6.93
C ARG A 298 -2.86 -4.97 6.19
N ASN A 299 -4.00 -4.87 6.85
CA ASN A 299 -5.18 -4.19 6.34
C ASN A 299 -5.68 -4.78 5.01
N TYR A 300 -5.73 -6.12 4.93
CA TYR A 300 -6.23 -6.86 3.78
C TYR A 300 -5.37 -6.58 2.53
N THR A 301 -5.97 -6.18 1.38
CA THR A 301 -5.24 -5.87 0.14
C THR A 301 -4.55 -4.49 0.16
N PHE A 302 -4.70 -3.70 1.22
CA PHE A 302 -4.09 -2.37 1.30
C PHE A 302 -2.56 -2.43 1.29
N ARG A 303 -1.96 -3.40 2.02
CA ARG A 303 -0.51 -3.63 2.07
C ARG A 303 -0.19 -5.08 1.78
N SER A 304 0.10 -5.37 0.52
CA SER A 304 0.35 -6.69 -0.04
C SER A 304 1.79 -6.82 -0.55
N ARG A 305 2.25 -8.05 -0.74
CA ARG A 305 3.57 -8.35 -1.32
C ARG A 305 3.58 -8.38 -2.84
N GLU A 306 2.45 -8.78 -3.43
CA GLU A 306 2.16 -8.69 -4.86
C GLU A 306 0.94 -7.80 -5.04
N PHE A 307 1.03 -6.80 -5.92
CA PHE A 307 -0.02 -5.84 -6.19
C PHE A 307 0.07 -5.34 -7.63
N GLU A 308 -0.92 -4.61 -8.10
CA GLU A 308 -0.89 -3.93 -9.40
C GLU A 308 -0.85 -2.42 -9.22
N GLN A 309 -0.06 -1.76 -10.07
CA GLN A 309 0.01 -0.31 -10.18
C GLN A 309 -0.56 0.17 -11.51
N MET A 310 -1.14 1.36 -11.49
CA MET A 310 -1.48 2.18 -12.65
C MET A 310 -0.59 3.42 -12.54
N GLU A 311 0.43 3.51 -13.37
CA GLU A 311 1.41 4.60 -13.36
C GLU A 311 1.42 5.36 -14.67
N LEU A 312 1.60 6.66 -14.56
CA LEU A 312 1.80 7.58 -15.67
C LEU A 312 3.05 8.41 -15.40
N GLU A 313 4.01 8.36 -16.31
CA GLU A 313 5.13 9.29 -16.32
C GLU A 313 4.84 10.36 -17.38
N PHE A 314 4.50 11.56 -16.90
CA PHE A 314 4.19 12.69 -17.77
C PHE A 314 5.40 13.60 -17.91
N PHE A 315 6.02 13.57 -19.07
CA PHE A 315 7.23 14.32 -19.39
C PHE A 315 6.89 15.74 -19.79
N ILE A 316 7.50 16.72 -19.12
CA ILE A 316 7.24 18.14 -19.30
C ILE A 316 8.52 18.91 -19.62
N LYS A 317 8.39 20.11 -20.19
CA LYS A 317 9.50 21.03 -20.40
C LYS A 317 9.95 21.64 -19.06
N PRO A 318 11.26 21.76 -18.79
CA PRO A 318 11.76 22.59 -17.69
C PRO A 318 11.25 24.02 -17.78
N ASP A 319 11.12 24.71 -16.65
CA ASP A 319 10.57 26.07 -16.60
C ASP A 319 11.38 27.06 -17.44
N GLU A 320 12.72 26.91 -17.48
CA GLU A 320 13.60 27.73 -18.29
C GLU A 320 13.35 27.55 -19.79
N VAL A 321 12.96 26.35 -20.20
CA VAL A 321 12.60 26.04 -21.60
C VAL A 321 11.26 26.67 -21.94
N VAL A 322 10.28 26.57 -21.05
CA VAL A 322 8.96 27.19 -21.21
C VAL A 322 9.11 28.72 -21.33
N GLU A 323 9.88 29.33 -20.41
CA GLU A 323 10.13 30.77 -20.40
C GLU A 323 10.90 31.22 -21.67
N ALA A 324 11.84 30.43 -22.16
CA ALA A 324 12.54 30.74 -23.42
C ALA A 324 11.60 30.77 -24.61
N ILE A 325 10.60 29.90 -24.64
CA ILE A 325 9.64 29.77 -25.76
C ILE A 325 8.52 30.79 -25.66
N LYS A 326 7.93 30.97 -24.46
CA LYS A 326 6.68 31.75 -24.24
C LYS A 326 6.94 33.10 -23.58
N GLY A 327 8.13 33.36 -23.06
CA GLY A 327 8.50 34.59 -22.35
C GLY A 327 8.10 34.63 -20.89
N HIS A 328 7.31 33.67 -20.39
CA HIS A 328 6.87 33.54 -19.01
C HIS A 328 6.50 32.07 -18.68
N VAL A 329 6.39 31.77 -17.40
CA VAL A 329 5.84 30.52 -16.87
C VAL A 329 4.59 30.82 -16.07
N THR A 330 3.51 30.10 -16.29
CA THR A 330 2.25 30.25 -15.55
C THR A 330 2.43 29.72 -14.13
N PRO A 331 2.21 30.56 -13.07
CA PRO A 331 2.26 30.11 -11.69
C PRO A 331 1.18 29.08 -11.38
N GLY A 332 1.53 28.01 -10.66
CA GLY A 332 0.57 26.98 -10.25
C GLY A 332 -0.60 27.53 -9.42
N ALA A 333 -0.36 28.59 -8.61
CA ALA A 333 -1.39 29.23 -7.80
C ALA A 333 -2.52 29.90 -8.62
N GLU A 334 -2.22 30.38 -9.83
CA GLU A 334 -3.17 31.08 -10.70
C GLU A 334 -4.00 30.11 -11.58
N LEU A 335 -3.69 28.81 -11.54
CA LEU A 335 -4.34 27.82 -12.38
C LEU A 335 -5.73 27.47 -11.87
N ASP A 336 -6.78 27.75 -12.67
CA ASP A 336 -8.11 27.19 -12.47
C ASP A 336 -8.27 25.94 -13.33
N THR A 337 -8.11 24.79 -12.69
CA THR A 337 -8.16 23.47 -13.34
C THR A 337 -9.58 23.01 -13.71
N ARG A 338 -10.61 23.81 -13.39
CA ARG A 338 -12.02 23.42 -13.62
C ARG A 338 -12.50 23.58 -15.07
N HIS A 339 -11.74 24.25 -15.91
CA HIS A 339 -12.09 24.51 -17.30
C HIS A 339 -11.38 23.56 -18.26
N SER A 340 -12.12 22.97 -19.19
CA SER A 340 -11.66 21.96 -20.14
C SER A 340 -10.81 22.49 -21.32
N THR A 341 -10.72 23.82 -21.49
CA THR A 341 -9.96 24.46 -22.59
C THR A 341 -8.80 25.29 -22.03
N LEU A 342 -7.83 24.63 -21.43
CA LEU A 342 -6.67 25.28 -20.85
C LEU A 342 -5.55 25.37 -21.90
N ASP A 343 -5.00 26.57 -22.10
CA ASP A 343 -3.74 26.72 -22.84
C ASP A 343 -2.58 26.29 -21.93
N THR A 344 -2.07 25.08 -22.17
CA THR A 344 -0.97 24.49 -21.41
C THR A 344 0.41 24.92 -21.88
N SER A 345 0.49 25.76 -22.92
CA SER A 345 1.73 26.07 -23.62
C SER A 345 2.76 26.82 -22.77
N SER A 346 2.31 27.54 -21.71
CA SER A 346 3.16 28.27 -20.75
C SER A 346 3.24 27.62 -19.38
N TRP A 347 2.79 26.36 -19.24
CA TRP A 347 2.81 25.68 -17.95
C TRP A 347 4.19 25.18 -17.58
N GLY A 348 4.65 25.55 -16.38
CA GLY A 348 5.77 24.95 -15.68
C GLY A 348 5.36 23.73 -14.85
N TRP A 349 6.29 23.20 -14.07
CA TRP A 349 6.07 21.99 -13.30
C TRP A 349 4.97 22.13 -12.24
N GLU A 350 4.82 23.29 -11.59
CA GLU A 350 3.77 23.51 -10.57
C GLU A 350 2.36 23.43 -11.16
N ALA A 351 2.18 24.04 -12.35
CA ALA A 351 0.90 24.01 -13.04
C ALA A 351 0.54 22.58 -13.50
N TRP A 352 1.49 21.84 -14.07
CA TRP A 352 1.29 20.45 -14.44
C TRP A 352 1.03 19.55 -13.24
N HIS A 353 1.74 19.74 -12.11
CA HIS A 353 1.52 18.98 -10.89
C HIS A 353 0.10 19.19 -10.34
N LYS A 354 -0.33 20.45 -10.20
CA LYS A 354 -1.69 20.79 -9.76
C LYS A 354 -2.76 20.26 -10.69
N TYR A 355 -2.54 20.32 -12.01
CA TYR A 355 -3.46 19.77 -13.00
C TYR A 355 -3.63 18.26 -12.80
N TRP A 356 -2.54 17.50 -12.66
CA TRP A 356 -2.62 16.07 -12.49
C TRP A 356 -3.27 15.67 -11.15
N VAL A 357 -3.05 16.42 -10.07
CA VAL A 357 -3.76 16.19 -8.79
C VAL A 357 -5.28 16.28 -9.01
N GLU A 358 -5.76 17.35 -9.65
CA GLU A 358 -7.19 17.54 -9.91
C GLU A 358 -7.77 16.51 -10.88
N GLU A 359 -7.06 16.16 -11.94
CA GLU A 359 -7.49 15.12 -12.89
C GLU A 359 -7.63 13.75 -12.22
N ARG A 360 -6.73 13.43 -11.27
CA ARG A 360 -6.82 12.17 -10.53
C ARG A 360 -8.02 12.16 -9.58
N ILE A 361 -8.29 13.26 -8.89
CA ILE A 361 -9.47 13.39 -8.03
C ILE A 361 -10.76 13.25 -8.86
N ARG A 362 -10.86 13.91 -10.03
CA ARG A 362 -12.01 13.77 -10.93
C ARG A 362 -12.21 12.34 -11.41
N PHE A 363 -11.12 11.63 -11.72
CA PHE A 363 -11.21 10.22 -12.06
C PHE A 363 -11.86 9.42 -10.93
N TYR A 364 -11.44 9.61 -9.67
CA TYR A 364 -12.02 8.92 -8.51
C TYR A 364 -13.49 9.25 -8.30
N GLU A 365 -13.88 10.52 -8.44
CA GLU A 365 -15.29 10.92 -8.38
C GLU A 365 -16.12 10.22 -9.48
N SER A 366 -15.57 10.12 -10.69
CA SER A 366 -16.25 9.50 -11.85
C SER A 366 -16.50 8.00 -11.71
N ILE A 367 -15.84 7.33 -10.77
CA ILE A 367 -15.96 5.89 -10.52
C ILE A 367 -16.61 5.57 -9.16
N GLY A 368 -17.10 6.59 -8.43
CA GLY A 368 -17.89 6.43 -7.22
C GLY A 368 -17.15 6.59 -5.90
N LEU A 369 -16.01 7.29 -5.87
CA LEU A 369 -15.39 7.77 -4.63
C LEU A 369 -15.70 9.27 -4.46
N PRO A 370 -16.63 9.65 -3.57
CA PRO A 370 -16.99 11.05 -3.36
C PRO A 370 -15.80 11.89 -2.87
N ARG A 371 -15.66 13.12 -3.37
CA ARG A 371 -14.56 14.02 -3.03
C ARG A 371 -14.37 14.24 -1.52
N ASN A 372 -15.44 14.27 -0.75
CA ASN A 372 -15.39 14.43 0.71
C ASN A 372 -14.79 13.21 1.44
N THR A 373 -14.59 12.09 0.76
CA THR A 373 -13.90 10.90 1.27
C THR A 373 -12.40 10.91 0.95
N LEU A 374 -11.96 11.87 0.13
CA LEU A 374 -10.58 12.05 -0.29
C LEU A 374 -9.95 13.23 0.44
N VAL A 375 -8.66 13.15 0.73
CA VAL A 375 -7.87 14.20 1.36
C VAL A 375 -6.59 14.39 0.57
N GLU A 376 -6.29 15.64 0.20
CA GLU A 376 -5.00 16.00 -0.39
C GLU A 376 -3.99 16.22 0.74
N TYR A 377 -2.95 15.40 0.79
CA TYR A 377 -1.85 15.55 1.74
C TYR A 377 -0.59 15.98 1.01
N TRP A 378 -0.22 17.23 1.18
CA TRP A 378 1.02 17.81 0.65
C TRP A 378 2.17 17.40 1.58
N GLN A 379 3.09 16.58 1.09
CA GLN A 379 4.25 16.13 1.86
C GLN A 379 5.15 17.31 2.23
N LYS A 380 5.64 17.30 3.47
CA LYS A 380 6.58 18.31 3.96
C LYS A 380 7.98 18.06 3.36
N PRO A 381 8.85 19.09 3.33
CA PRO A 381 10.19 18.95 2.76
C PRO A 381 11.02 17.78 3.30
N GLU A 382 10.86 17.47 4.59
CA GLU A 382 11.53 16.34 5.28
C GLU A 382 10.98 14.95 4.93
N GLU A 383 9.76 14.89 4.39
CA GLU A 383 9.09 13.66 3.99
C GLU A 383 9.33 13.31 2.51
N LEU A 384 9.77 14.30 1.73
CA LEU A 384 9.96 14.15 0.30
C LEU A 384 11.02 13.09 -0.03
N ALA A 385 10.70 12.23 -0.99
CA ALA A 385 11.68 11.36 -1.59
C ALA A 385 12.84 12.17 -2.21
N HIS A 386 14.02 11.59 -2.22
CA HIS A 386 15.23 12.27 -2.68
C HIS A 386 15.17 12.79 -4.12
N TYR A 387 14.31 12.24 -4.95
CA TYR A 387 14.08 12.62 -6.35
C TYR A 387 12.96 13.66 -6.52
N ALA A 388 12.13 13.88 -5.52
CA ALA A 388 10.94 14.72 -5.65
C ALA A 388 11.21 16.18 -5.28
N ARG A 389 10.56 17.09 -6.02
CA ARG A 389 10.45 18.53 -5.70
C ARG A 389 9.21 18.79 -4.84
N ALA A 390 8.13 18.10 -5.13
CA ALA A 390 6.88 18.12 -4.41
C ALA A 390 6.17 16.77 -4.60
N THR A 391 5.39 16.37 -3.61
CA THR A 391 4.53 15.20 -3.68
C THR A 391 3.20 15.51 -3.00
N VAL A 392 2.11 15.08 -3.62
CA VAL A 392 0.78 15.08 -3.03
C VAL A 392 0.30 13.65 -2.94
N ASP A 393 -0.07 13.21 -1.75
CA ASP A 393 -0.76 11.96 -1.57
C ASP A 393 -2.28 12.21 -1.53
N ILE A 394 -3.02 11.58 -2.42
CA ILE A 394 -4.47 11.49 -2.32
C ILE A 394 -4.79 10.38 -1.34
N LEU A 395 -5.27 10.74 -0.16
CA LEU A 395 -5.64 9.80 0.89
C LEU A 395 -7.14 9.49 0.79
N TYR A 396 -7.51 8.22 1.04
CA TYR A 396 -8.89 7.81 1.21
C TYR A 396 -9.16 7.46 2.69
N LYS A 397 -10.31 7.88 3.22
CA LYS A 397 -10.74 7.64 4.60
C LYS A 397 -11.23 6.21 4.80
N PHE A 398 -10.31 5.25 4.89
CA PHE A 398 -10.65 3.86 5.15
C PHE A 398 -11.22 3.64 6.56
N PRO A 399 -12.05 2.61 6.78
CA PRO A 399 -12.57 2.28 8.11
C PRO A 399 -11.49 1.94 9.16
N PHE A 400 -10.26 1.62 8.72
CA PHE A 400 -9.11 1.34 9.58
C PHE A 400 -8.13 2.52 9.71
N SER A 401 -8.39 3.65 9.03
CA SER A 401 -7.57 4.85 9.15
C SER A 401 -7.58 5.37 10.59
N LYS A 402 -6.48 6.00 11.00
CA LYS A 402 -6.38 6.67 12.30
C LYS A 402 -7.42 7.79 12.39
N ARG A 403 -7.72 8.20 13.61
CA ARG A 403 -8.58 9.36 13.86
C ARG A 403 -7.72 10.49 14.39
N ASP A 404 -8.05 11.70 13.96
CA ASP A 404 -7.45 12.94 14.49
C ASP A 404 -8.02 13.30 15.88
N GLU A 405 -7.57 14.41 16.46
CA GLU A 405 -8.01 14.92 17.76
C GLU A 405 -9.52 15.27 17.79
N LYS A 406 -10.15 15.48 16.63
CA LYS A 406 -11.58 15.73 16.49
C LYS A 406 -12.40 14.46 16.28
N GLY A 407 -11.75 13.30 16.21
CA GLY A 407 -12.37 12.00 15.95
C GLY A 407 -12.63 11.71 14.47
N GLU A 408 -12.18 12.58 13.55
CA GLU A 408 -12.30 12.39 12.10
C GLU A 408 -11.24 11.42 11.58
N LEU A 409 -11.61 10.61 10.54
CA LEU A 409 -10.65 9.73 9.87
C LEU A 409 -9.63 10.55 9.07
N THR A 410 -8.33 10.30 9.30
CA THR A 410 -7.23 11.02 8.63
C THR A 410 -7.01 10.55 7.19
N GLY A 411 -7.34 9.30 6.89
CA GLY A 411 -7.11 8.67 5.59
C GLY A 411 -5.77 7.92 5.50
N GLU A 412 -5.68 7.10 4.47
CA GLU A 412 -4.46 6.36 4.08
C GLU A 412 -4.25 6.55 2.59
N GLU A 413 -3.00 6.52 2.15
CA GLU A 413 -2.60 6.78 0.77
C GLU A 413 -3.28 5.85 -0.25
N LEU A 414 -3.96 6.46 -1.22
CA LEU A 414 -4.57 5.80 -2.38
C LEU A 414 -3.71 5.97 -3.63
N GLU A 415 -3.19 7.17 -3.86
CA GLU A 415 -2.35 7.54 -4.99
C GLU A 415 -1.36 8.62 -4.57
N GLY A 416 -0.10 8.49 -5.00
CA GLY A 416 0.92 9.54 -4.91
C GLY A 416 1.07 10.26 -6.24
N ILE A 417 1.21 11.59 -6.20
CA ILE A 417 1.51 12.40 -7.39
C ILE A 417 2.79 13.20 -7.10
N ALA A 418 3.89 12.82 -7.76
CA ALA A 418 5.21 13.38 -7.52
C ALA A 418 5.70 14.24 -8.70
N ALA A 419 6.30 15.40 -8.39
CA ALA A 419 7.12 16.16 -9.33
C ALA A 419 8.57 15.69 -9.20
N ARG A 420 9.01 14.78 -10.08
CA ARG A 420 10.31 14.04 -10.00
C ARG A 420 11.50 14.78 -10.60
N SER A 421 11.30 15.96 -11.19
CA SER A 421 12.32 16.63 -12.01
C SER A 421 12.82 15.72 -13.14
N ASP A 422 14.09 15.77 -13.45
CA ASP A 422 14.79 14.96 -14.48
C ASP A 422 15.60 13.80 -13.87
N PHE A 423 15.34 13.45 -12.60
CA PHE A 423 16.11 12.48 -11.83
C PHE A 423 16.32 11.16 -12.57
N ASP A 424 15.23 10.48 -12.91
CA ASP A 424 15.29 9.12 -13.45
C ASP A 424 15.96 9.09 -14.83
N LEU A 425 15.60 10.04 -15.72
CA LEU A 425 16.21 10.13 -17.04
C LEU A 425 17.73 10.41 -16.96
N SER A 426 18.13 11.27 -16.03
CA SER A 426 19.55 11.57 -15.79
C SER A 426 20.31 10.36 -15.23
N GLN A 427 19.72 9.61 -14.30
CA GLN A 427 20.33 8.39 -13.77
C GLN A 427 20.46 7.31 -14.84
N HIS A 428 19.41 7.06 -15.62
CA HIS A 428 19.49 6.10 -16.73
C HIS A 428 20.49 6.54 -17.81
N ALA A 429 20.61 7.83 -18.11
CA ALA A 429 21.63 8.32 -19.01
C ALA A 429 23.05 7.97 -18.50
N ARG A 430 23.33 8.22 -17.23
CA ARG A 430 24.64 7.97 -16.60
C ARG A 430 24.99 6.50 -16.53
N PHE A 431 24.05 5.64 -16.08
CA PHE A 431 24.31 4.22 -15.93
C PHE A 431 24.38 3.48 -17.27
N SER A 432 23.63 3.91 -18.29
CA SER A 432 23.61 3.30 -19.62
C SER A 432 24.65 3.89 -20.60
N GLY A 433 25.14 5.09 -20.32
CA GLY A 433 25.97 5.88 -21.25
C GLY A 433 25.19 6.40 -22.47
N LYS A 434 23.85 6.30 -22.46
CA LYS A 434 22.99 6.76 -23.57
C LYS A 434 22.29 8.06 -23.21
N PRO A 435 22.33 9.10 -24.10
CA PRO A 435 21.69 10.37 -23.80
C PRO A 435 20.17 10.22 -23.73
N MET A 436 19.55 10.78 -22.68
CA MET A 436 18.10 10.79 -22.47
C MET A 436 17.46 12.16 -22.72
N GLY A 437 18.25 13.16 -23.08
CA GLY A 437 17.76 14.47 -23.48
C GLY A 437 16.96 14.44 -24.79
N VAL A 438 16.12 15.45 -24.99
CA VAL A 438 15.29 15.63 -26.20
C VAL A 438 15.75 16.84 -27.00
N PHE A 439 15.46 16.84 -28.30
CA PHE A 439 15.60 17.98 -29.17
C PHE A 439 14.25 18.64 -29.39
N ASP A 440 14.20 19.97 -29.25
CA ASP A 440 13.01 20.79 -29.44
C ASP A 440 13.31 21.93 -30.42
N GLU A 441 12.69 21.86 -31.60
CA GLU A 441 12.90 22.87 -32.64
C GLU A 441 12.30 24.23 -32.27
N GLU A 442 11.20 24.23 -31.48
CA GLU A 442 10.56 25.45 -30.99
C GLU A 442 11.51 26.20 -30.04
N LEU A 443 12.15 25.48 -29.11
CA LEU A 443 13.17 26.04 -28.23
C LEU A 443 14.35 26.62 -29.03
N ARG A 444 14.88 25.86 -29.99
CA ARG A 444 16.00 26.34 -30.82
C ARG A 444 15.66 27.63 -31.57
N ALA A 445 14.48 27.68 -32.16
CA ALA A 445 14.01 28.86 -32.89
C ALA A 445 13.76 30.06 -31.96
N ALA A 446 13.17 29.83 -30.79
CA ALA A 446 12.89 30.86 -29.78
C ALA A 446 14.20 31.40 -29.20
N TRP A 447 15.15 30.52 -28.87
CA TRP A 447 16.46 30.88 -28.31
C TRP A 447 17.24 31.86 -29.21
N GLY A 448 17.17 31.64 -30.55
CA GLY A 448 17.79 32.53 -31.51
C GLY A 448 17.25 33.98 -31.50
N LYS A 449 16.03 34.18 -30.99
CA LYS A 449 15.36 35.48 -30.91
C LYS A 449 15.51 36.21 -29.60
N LEU A 450 16.02 35.54 -28.55
CA LEU A 450 16.26 36.12 -27.24
C LEU A 450 17.44 37.06 -27.26
N ASP A 451 17.39 38.13 -26.46
CA ASP A 451 18.53 38.98 -26.17
C ASP A 451 19.57 38.25 -25.28
N GLU A 452 20.79 38.74 -25.26
CA GLU A 452 21.90 38.11 -24.55
C GLU A 452 21.70 38.08 -23.02
N ALA A 453 21.01 39.07 -22.45
CA ALA A 453 20.73 39.12 -21.01
C ALA A 453 19.74 37.99 -20.60
N ARG A 454 18.70 37.75 -21.41
CA ARG A 454 17.76 36.65 -21.19
C ARG A 454 18.40 35.29 -21.38
N LYS A 455 19.21 35.12 -22.46
CA LYS A 455 20.00 33.88 -22.67
C LYS A 455 20.90 33.56 -21.46
N ALA A 456 21.65 34.56 -20.98
CA ALA A 456 22.51 34.38 -19.83
C ALA A 456 21.72 34.05 -18.55
N GLY A 457 20.58 34.71 -18.32
CA GLY A 457 19.73 34.45 -17.16
C GLY A 457 19.14 33.03 -17.14
N LEU A 458 18.61 32.58 -18.29
CA LEU A 458 18.04 31.23 -18.46
C LEU A 458 19.12 30.15 -18.32
N SER A 459 20.26 30.31 -19.03
CA SER A 459 21.40 29.39 -18.93
C SER A 459 21.92 29.27 -17.50
N LYS A 460 22.01 30.39 -16.77
CA LYS A 460 22.47 30.41 -15.38
C LYS A 460 21.54 29.62 -14.47
N ARG A 461 20.21 29.86 -14.53
CA ARG A 461 19.22 29.16 -13.70
C ARG A 461 19.21 27.65 -13.99
N TYR A 462 19.22 27.29 -15.27
CA TYR A 462 19.29 25.87 -15.66
C TYR A 462 20.57 25.21 -15.19
N TYR A 463 21.72 25.86 -15.35
CA TYR A 463 23.00 25.40 -14.82
C TYR A 463 22.97 25.19 -13.29
N GLU A 464 22.49 26.19 -12.54
CA GLU A 464 22.40 26.12 -11.07
C GLU A 464 21.48 24.97 -10.61
N ALA A 465 20.33 24.76 -11.27
CA ALA A 465 19.43 23.66 -11.00
C ALA A 465 20.11 22.31 -11.27
N ARG A 466 20.79 22.17 -12.41
CA ARG A 466 21.52 20.96 -12.78
C ARG A 466 22.69 20.67 -11.84
N LEU A 467 23.48 21.67 -11.51
CA LEU A 467 24.58 21.53 -10.56
C LEU A 467 24.11 21.10 -9.18
N LYS A 468 23.06 21.73 -8.66
CA LYS A 468 22.44 21.35 -7.38
C LYS A 468 21.99 19.89 -7.39
N TYR A 469 21.37 19.46 -8.47
CA TYR A 469 20.94 18.07 -8.64
C TYR A 469 22.15 17.12 -8.65
N LEU A 470 23.14 17.35 -9.50
CA LEU A 470 24.33 16.48 -9.65
C LEU A 470 25.13 16.39 -8.34
N THR A 471 25.25 17.49 -7.60
CA THR A 471 25.89 17.52 -6.27
C THR A 471 25.12 16.68 -5.25
N LYS A 472 23.78 16.81 -5.23
CA LYS A 472 22.91 15.99 -4.36
C LYS A 472 23.07 14.50 -4.65
N MET A 473 23.33 14.14 -5.91
CA MET A 473 23.56 12.77 -6.34
C MET A 473 24.99 12.26 -6.10
N GLY A 474 25.81 13.03 -5.42
CA GLY A 474 27.18 12.64 -5.07
C GLY A 474 28.13 12.58 -6.27
N VAL A 475 27.82 13.30 -7.36
CA VAL A 475 28.76 13.44 -8.49
C VAL A 475 29.95 14.26 -8.03
N GLU A 476 31.15 13.82 -8.42
CA GLU A 476 32.37 14.54 -8.13
C GLU A 476 32.29 16.00 -8.65
N ALA A 477 32.73 16.98 -7.85
CA ALA A 477 32.42 18.39 -8.06
C ALA A 477 32.85 18.90 -9.46
N VAL A 478 34.03 18.56 -9.91
CA VAL A 478 34.55 18.98 -11.24
C VAL A 478 33.69 18.42 -12.37
N LYS A 479 33.29 17.15 -12.23
CA LYS A 479 32.45 16.48 -13.21
C LYS A 479 31.03 17.03 -13.19
N ALA A 480 30.47 17.31 -12.01
CA ALA A 480 29.15 17.92 -11.84
C ALA A 480 29.07 19.31 -12.50
N GLU A 481 30.10 20.15 -12.31
CA GLU A 481 30.18 21.45 -12.96
C GLU A 481 30.27 21.33 -14.48
N GLN A 482 31.09 20.39 -14.99
CA GLN A 482 31.22 20.18 -16.42
C GLN A 482 29.89 19.72 -17.05
N GLU A 483 29.24 18.70 -16.50
CA GLU A 483 27.96 18.19 -16.98
C GLU A 483 26.88 19.28 -16.94
N ALA A 484 26.77 20.04 -15.83
CA ALA A 484 25.81 21.14 -15.72
C ALA A 484 26.02 22.24 -16.77
N ARG A 485 27.30 22.56 -17.09
CA ARG A 485 27.62 23.54 -18.15
C ARG A 485 27.27 23.02 -19.55
N GLU A 486 27.55 21.75 -19.82
CA GLU A 486 27.20 21.11 -21.10
C GLU A 486 25.68 21.07 -21.29
N ASP A 487 24.92 20.70 -20.25
CA ASP A 487 23.45 20.69 -20.27
C ASP A 487 22.88 22.09 -20.50
N ALA A 488 23.40 23.12 -19.80
CA ALA A 488 22.98 24.51 -20.00
C ALA A 488 23.32 25.05 -21.40
N ALA A 489 24.46 24.67 -21.97
CA ALA A 489 24.83 24.99 -23.33
C ALA A 489 23.94 24.27 -24.38
N GLY A 490 23.32 23.16 -23.99
CA GLY A 490 22.33 22.42 -24.78
C GLY A 490 21.10 23.24 -25.14
N LEU A 491 20.67 24.17 -24.27
CA LEU A 491 19.48 25.02 -24.52
C LEU A 491 19.62 25.81 -25.83
N ALA A 492 20.79 26.34 -26.12
CA ALA A 492 21.06 27.06 -27.37
C ALA A 492 20.96 26.17 -28.62
N LYS A 493 21.10 24.87 -28.45
CA LYS A 493 20.94 23.85 -29.51
C LYS A 493 19.54 23.27 -29.57
N GLY A 494 18.62 23.73 -28.70
CA GLY A 494 17.28 23.16 -28.57
C GLY A 494 17.26 21.83 -27.79
N GLN A 495 18.24 21.58 -26.92
CA GLN A 495 18.38 20.33 -26.17
C GLN A 495 18.14 20.57 -24.68
N TYR A 496 17.37 19.66 -24.05
CA TYR A 496 17.16 19.63 -22.60
C TYR A 496 16.77 18.22 -22.15
N ILE A 497 16.83 17.96 -20.85
CA ILE A 497 16.30 16.73 -20.23
C ILE A 497 14.90 17.06 -19.70
N PRO A 498 13.84 16.33 -20.11
CA PRO A 498 12.49 16.56 -19.61
C PRO A 498 12.39 16.35 -18.11
N HIS A 499 11.54 17.15 -17.45
CA HIS A 499 11.06 16.88 -16.10
C HIS A 499 9.86 15.93 -16.14
N VAL A 500 9.51 15.35 -15.00
CA VAL A 500 8.46 14.33 -14.91
C VAL A 500 7.47 14.66 -13.81
N ILE A 501 6.18 14.50 -14.12
CA ILE A 501 5.09 14.42 -13.13
C ILE A 501 4.57 12.99 -13.16
N GLU A 502 4.56 12.33 -12.00
CA GLU A 502 4.22 10.92 -11.82
C GLU A 502 2.96 10.76 -10.97
N PRO A 503 1.78 10.54 -11.54
CA PRO A 503 0.66 9.91 -10.84
C PRO A 503 0.82 8.40 -10.75
N SER A 504 0.84 7.85 -9.52
CA SER A 504 1.03 6.42 -9.25
C SER A 504 -0.03 5.90 -8.28
N ALA A 505 -0.95 5.07 -8.79
CA ALA A 505 -2.07 4.51 -8.05
C ALA A 505 -1.95 3.00 -7.89
N GLY A 506 -2.27 2.50 -6.69
CA GLY A 506 -2.40 1.07 -6.42
C GLY A 506 -3.79 0.55 -6.79
N VAL A 507 -3.88 -0.37 -7.77
CA VAL A 507 -5.16 -0.98 -8.18
C VAL A 507 -5.85 -1.66 -7.02
N ASP A 508 -5.10 -2.41 -6.21
CA ASP A 508 -5.62 -3.21 -5.09
C ASP A 508 -6.14 -2.32 -3.95
N ARG A 509 -5.46 -1.18 -3.69
CA ARG A 509 -5.93 -0.14 -2.75
C ARG A 509 -7.22 0.50 -3.26
N LEU A 510 -7.29 0.82 -4.55
CA LEU A 510 -8.47 1.42 -5.16
C LEU A 510 -9.69 0.48 -5.12
N ILE A 511 -9.50 -0.81 -5.40
CA ILE A 511 -10.55 -1.82 -5.25
C ILE A 511 -11.08 -1.84 -3.82
N LEU A 512 -10.18 -1.86 -2.84
CA LEU A 512 -10.57 -1.86 -1.43
C LEU A 512 -11.35 -0.58 -1.06
N ALA A 513 -10.89 0.59 -1.52
CA ALA A 513 -11.58 1.87 -1.31
C ALA A 513 -13.00 1.86 -1.91
N LEU A 514 -13.15 1.37 -3.14
CA LEU A 514 -14.45 1.24 -3.81
C LEU A 514 -15.38 0.28 -3.09
N ILE A 515 -14.88 -0.86 -2.60
CA ILE A 515 -15.69 -1.80 -1.80
C ILE A 515 -16.11 -1.15 -0.48
N CYS A 516 -15.20 -0.44 0.22
CA CYS A 516 -15.50 0.27 1.46
C CYS A 516 -16.53 1.38 1.23
N SER A 517 -16.39 2.17 0.16
CA SER A 517 -17.32 3.24 -0.20
C SER A 517 -18.70 2.72 -0.59
N ALA A 518 -18.74 1.61 -1.31
CA ALA A 518 -19.99 1.00 -1.78
C ALA A 518 -20.77 0.26 -0.68
N TYR A 519 -20.10 -0.17 0.40
CA TYR A 519 -20.72 -0.97 1.45
C TYR A 519 -21.78 -0.18 2.23
N SER A 520 -23.01 -0.70 2.24
CA SER A 520 -24.13 -0.10 2.95
C SER A 520 -24.98 -1.17 3.63
N GLU A 521 -25.38 -0.92 4.87
CA GLU A 521 -26.34 -1.74 5.61
C GLU A 521 -27.68 -1.02 5.66
N VAL A 522 -28.75 -1.67 5.17
CA VAL A 522 -30.11 -1.13 5.16
C VAL A 522 -30.98 -2.02 6.01
N ALA A 523 -31.69 -1.42 6.97
CA ALA A 523 -32.69 -2.12 7.75
C ALA A 523 -33.99 -2.22 6.93
N GLU A 524 -34.49 -3.43 6.66
CA GLU A 524 -35.79 -3.70 6.04
C GLU A 524 -36.71 -4.35 7.09
N THR A 525 -37.89 -3.79 7.28
CA THR A 525 -38.91 -4.38 8.16
C THR A 525 -39.94 -5.07 7.28
N ASP A 526 -40.15 -6.37 7.49
CA ASP A 526 -41.14 -7.15 6.77
C ASP A 526 -42.57 -6.80 7.23
N ASP A 527 -43.57 -7.29 6.48
CA ASP A 527 -44.98 -7.07 6.77
C ASP A 527 -45.43 -7.64 8.15
N LYS A 528 -44.57 -8.44 8.78
CA LYS A 528 -44.78 -9.04 10.11
C LYS A 528 -44.08 -8.25 11.22
N GLY A 529 -43.45 -7.11 10.90
CA GLY A 529 -42.74 -6.26 11.85
C GLY A 529 -41.35 -6.76 12.24
N LYS A 530 -40.81 -7.79 11.56
CA LYS A 530 -39.43 -8.27 11.78
C LYS A 530 -38.46 -7.42 10.95
N THR A 531 -37.53 -6.78 11.63
CA THR A 531 -36.46 -6.01 10.97
C THR A 531 -35.24 -6.90 10.69
N GLU A 532 -34.86 -7.00 9.44
CA GLU A 532 -33.62 -7.67 9.01
C GLU A 532 -32.67 -6.66 8.39
N THR A 533 -31.36 -6.81 8.67
CA THR A 533 -30.33 -5.97 8.06
C THR A 533 -29.90 -6.60 6.75
N ARG A 534 -30.00 -5.83 5.67
CA ARG A 534 -29.58 -6.23 4.34
C ARG A 534 -28.34 -5.46 3.92
N VAL A 535 -27.39 -6.14 3.30
CA VAL A 535 -26.17 -5.54 2.77
C VAL A 535 -26.35 -5.22 1.29
N ILE A 536 -25.97 -4.01 0.90
CA ILE A 536 -25.97 -3.53 -0.49
C ILE A 536 -24.59 -2.99 -0.80
N LEU A 537 -24.00 -3.42 -1.93
CA LEU A 537 -22.81 -2.79 -2.49
C LEU A 537 -23.19 -1.78 -3.57
N LYS A 538 -23.14 -0.49 -3.24
CA LYS A 538 -23.54 0.62 -4.13
C LYS A 538 -22.39 1.04 -5.05
N PHE A 539 -21.84 0.10 -5.83
CA PHE A 539 -20.84 0.44 -6.84
C PHE A 539 -21.41 1.39 -7.90
N HIS A 540 -20.58 2.33 -8.32
CA HIS A 540 -20.91 3.11 -9.52
C HIS A 540 -21.09 2.16 -10.71
N PRO A 541 -22.09 2.34 -11.58
CA PRO A 541 -22.39 1.39 -12.66
C PRO A 541 -21.19 1.13 -13.61
N ARG A 542 -20.31 2.12 -13.79
CA ARG A 542 -19.09 1.99 -14.62
C ARG A 542 -18.12 0.94 -14.08
N VAL A 543 -17.99 0.77 -12.76
CA VAL A 543 -17.07 -0.20 -12.14
C VAL A 543 -17.75 -1.49 -11.71
N ALA A 544 -19.09 -1.51 -11.56
CA ALA A 544 -19.83 -2.68 -11.11
C ALA A 544 -19.42 -3.95 -11.89
N PRO A 545 -19.13 -5.08 -11.21
CA PRO A 545 -18.65 -6.31 -11.87
C PRO A 545 -19.71 -6.93 -12.79
N ILE A 546 -20.97 -6.88 -12.38
CA ILE A 546 -22.13 -7.26 -13.19
C ILE A 546 -22.89 -5.98 -13.52
N LYS A 547 -23.14 -5.71 -14.80
CA LYS A 547 -23.81 -4.48 -15.23
C LYS A 547 -25.33 -4.60 -15.14
N ALA A 548 -25.86 -5.75 -15.48
CA ALA A 548 -27.27 -6.05 -15.39
C ALA A 548 -27.51 -7.52 -15.01
N ALA A 549 -28.59 -7.80 -14.28
CA ALA A 549 -29.06 -9.15 -14.04
C ALA A 549 -30.42 -9.36 -14.69
N VAL A 550 -30.60 -10.45 -15.43
CA VAL A 550 -31.87 -10.81 -16.07
C VAL A 550 -32.52 -11.93 -15.29
N LEU A 551 -33.73 -11.68 -14.80
CA LEU A 551 -34.44 -12.49 -13.81
C LEU A 551 -35.85 -12.86 -14.33
N PRO A 552 -36.18 -14.14 -14.62
CA PRO A 552 -37.56 -14.52 -14.89
C PRO A 552 -38.39 -14.39 -13.60
N LEU A 553 -39.59 -13.84 -13.63
CA LEU A 553 -40.43 -13.68 -12.44
C LEU A 553 -40.66 -15.05 -11.74
N LEU A 554 -40.92 -16.07 -12.52
CA LEU A 554 -41.16 -17.45 -12.03
C LEU A 554 -40.30 -18.46 -12.80
N LYS A 555 -39.53 -19.29 -12.06
CA LYS A 555 -38.66 -20.33 -12.64
C LYS A 555 -39.43 -21.54 -13.24
N ASN A 556 -40.63 -21.78 -12.78
CA ASN A 556 -41.47 -22.88 -13.22
C ASN A 556 -42.37 -22.55 -14.44
N LYS A 557 -42.12 -21.43 -15.10
CA LYS A 557 -42.81 -21.01 -16.33
C LYS A 557 -41.78 -20.98 -17.46
N PRO A 558 -41.76 -22.02 -18.34
CA PRO A 558 -40.74 -22.15 -19.38
C PRO A 558 -40.65 -20.95 -20.33
N GLU A 559 -41.81 -20.31 -20.63
CA GLU A 559 -41.86 -19.14 -21.52
C GLU A 559 -41.12 -17.93 -20.92
N LEU A 560 -41.30 -17.67 -19.60
CA LEU A 560 -40.56 -16.61 -18.89
C LEU A 560 -39.07 -16.91 -18.85
N VAL A 561 -38.69 -18.15 -18.59
CA VAL A 561 -37.29 -18.59 -18.55
C VAL A 561 -36.64 -18.41 -19.92
N LYS A 562 -37.28 -18.86 -20.99
CA LYS A 562 -36.81 -18.74 -22.37
C LYS A 562 -36.63 -17.26 -22.75
N LYS A 563 -37.64 -16.42 -22.50
CA LYS A 563 -37.59 -14.99 -22.83
C LYS A 563 -36.46 -14.28 -22.03
N ALA A 564 -36.28 -14.65 -20.75
CA ALA A 564 -35.18 -14.11 -19.94
C ALA A 564 -33.78 -14.49 -20.51
N GLN A 565 -33.61 -15.72 -20.98
CA GLN A 565 -32.39 -16.15 -21.66
C GLN A 565 -32.16 -15.40 -22.97
N GLU A 566 -33.20 -15.18 -23.76
CA GLU A 566 -33.11 -14.38 -24.98
C GLU A 566 -32.65 -12.93 -24.69
N VAL A 567 -33.25 -12.27 -23.70
CA VAL A 567 -32.86 -10.92 -23.29
C VAL A 567 -31.42 -10.87 -22.77
N ARG A 568 -31.02 -11.85 -21.93
CA ARG A 568 -29.64 -11.99 -21.50
C ARG A 568 -28.67 -12.08 -22.68
N ASP A 569 -28.98 -12.92 -23.64
CA ASP A 569 -28.08 -13.17 -24.79
C ASP A 569 -28.00 -11.97 -25.73
N GLN A 570 -29.05 -11.15 -25.83
CA GLN A 570 -29.03 -9.85 -26.53
C GLN A 570 -28.11 -8.82 -25.86
N LEU A 571 -28.00 -8.82 -24.52
CA LEU A 571 -27.19 -7.87 -23.78
C LEU A 571 -25.71 -8.28 -23.66
N ARG A 572 -25.42 -9.59 -23.64
CA ARG A 572 -24.06 -10.15 -23.45
C ARG A 572 -22.97 -9.62 -24.38
N PRO A 573 -23.21 -9.31 -25.66
CA PRO A 573 -22.18 -8.72 -26.51
C PRO A 573 -21.68 -7.34 -26.05
N TRP A 574 -22.48 -6.66 -25.23
CA TRP A 574 -22.24 -5.27 -24.85
C TRP A 574 -21.75 -5.09 -23.42
N MET A 575 -22.08 -6.04 -22.53
CA MET A 575 -21.82 -5.92 -21.10
C MET A 575 -21.86 -7.26 -20.38
N ASN A 576 -21.27 -7.32 -19.17
CA ASN A 576 -21.39 -8.49 -18.30
C ASN A 576 -22.79 -8.57 -17.72
N VAL A 577 -23.52 -9.65 -18.09
CA VAL A 577 -24.92 -9.89 -17.70
C VAL A 577 -25.02 -11.20 -16.93
N PHE A 578 -25.65 -11.14 -15.76
CA PHE A 578 -25.94 -12.30 -14.94
C PHE A 578 -27.38 -12.78 -15.17
N TYR A 579 -27.59 -14.11 -15.11
CA TYR A 579 -28.92 -14.72 -15.14
C TYR A 579 -29.12 -15.51 -13.85
N ASP A 580 -30.27 -15.33 -13.22
CA ASP A 580 -30.62 -16.05 -11.99
C ASP A 580 -32.14 -16.41 -11.96
N ASP A 581 -32.44 -17.68 -11.78
CA ASP A 581 -33.81 -18.20 -11.60
C ASP A 581 -33.99 -18.92 -10.25
N GLY A 582 -32.99 -18.91 -9.37
CA GLY A 582 -32.99 -19.61 -8.08
C GLY A 582 -33.76 -18.90 -6.98
N GLY A 583 -34.79 -19.54 -6.38
CA GLY A 583 -35.56 -18.99 -5.29
C GLY A 583 -36.63 -17.96 -5.72
N SER A 584 -37.13 -17.15 -4.78
CA SER A 584 -38.07 -16.07 -5.06
C SER A 584 -37.39 -14.86 -5.69
N ILE A 585 -38.13 -14.02 -6.40
CA ILE A 585 -37.64 -12.81 -7.04
C ILE A 585 -36.98 -11.86 -6.03
N GLY A 586 -37.54 -11.69 -4.85
CA GLY A 586 -36.93 -10.87 -3.78
C GLY A 586 -35.58 -11.39 -3.31
N ARG A 587 -35.37 -12.70 -3.20
CA ARG A 587 -34.06 -13.29 -2.88
C ARG A 587 -33.05 -13.10 -3.98
N ARG A 588 -33.47 -13.08 -5.26
CA ARG A 588 -32.59 -12.80 -6.38
C ARG A 588 -32.16 -11.34 -6.38
N TYR A 589 -33.06 -10.40 -6.13
CA TYR A 589 -32.70 -8.99 -5.94
C TYR A 589 -31.69 -8.83 -4.80
N ALA A 590 -31.93 -9.44 -3.64
CA ALA A 590 -31.00 -9.36 -2.52
C ALA A 590 -29.60 -9.88 -2.85
N ARG A 591 -29.50 -10.99 -3.62
CA ARG A 591 -28.20 -11.51 -4.07
C ARG A 591 -27.49 -10.54 -5.02
N GLN A 592 -28.22 -9.88 -5.92
CA GLN A 592 -27.66 -8.91 -6.86
C GLN A 592 -27.28 -7.60 -6.18
N ASP A 593 -28.04 -7.18 -5.17
CA ASP A 593 -27.71 -6.01 -4.36
C ASP A 593 -26.40 -6.24 -3.56
N GLU A 594 -26.19 -7.43 -3.00
CA GLU A 594 -24.92 -7.81 -2.36
C GLU A 594 -23.76 -8.00 -3.36
N ALA A 595 -24.04 -8.37 -4.61
CA ALA A 595 -23.04 -8.44 -5.68
C ALA A 595 -22.71 -7.07 -6.27
N GLY A 596 -23.51 -6.05 -5.95
CA GLY A 596 -23.34 -4.68 -6.44
C GLY A 596 -23.86 -4.45 -7.85
N THR A 597 -24.78 -5.28 -8.35
CA THR A 597 -25.38 -5.15 -9.68
C THR A 597 -26.32 -3.94 -9.72
N PRO A 598 -26.10 -2.92 -10.56
CA PRO A 598 -26.88 -1.68 -10.53
C PRO A 598 -28.30 -1.84 -11.06
N PHE A 599 -28.51 -2.76 -12.02
CA PHE A 599 -29.79 -2.92 -12.73
C PHE A 599 -30.26 -4.38 -12.72
N CYS A 600 -31.50 -4.63 -12.28
CA CYS A 600 -32.14 -5.93 -12.41
C CYS A 600 -33.29 -5.85 -13.39
N VAL A 601 -33.21 -6.62 -14.48
CA VAL A 601 -34.20 -6.72 -15.54
C VAL A 601 -35.10 -7.91 -15.27
N THR A 602 -36.37 -7.67 -14.95
CA THR A 602 -37.36 -8.72 -14.65
C THR A 602 -38.23 -8.98 -15.84
N ILE A 603 -38.34 -10.26 -16.18
CA ILE A 603 -39.22 -10.79 -17.23
C ILE A 603 -40.47 -11.33 -16.54
N ASP A 604 -41.60 -10.72 -16.80
CA ASP A 604 -42.90 -11.02 -16.20
C ASP A 604 -43.95 -11.44 -17.24
N PHE A 605 -45.20 -11.67 -16.80
CA PHE A 605 -46.26 -12.08 -17.71
C PHE A 605 -46.69 -10.99 -18.71
N ASP A 606 -46.59 -9.72 -18.30
CA ASP A 606 -46.83 -8.59 -19.22
C ASP A 606 -45.80 -8.58 -20.35
N THR A 607 -44.54 -8.97 -20.07
CA THR A 607 -43.50 -9.16 -21.11
C THR A 607 -43.92 -10.16 -22.20
N LEU A 608 -44.66 -11.20 -21.81
CA LEU A 608 -45.17 -12.21 -22.75
C LEU A 608 -46.48 -11.76 -23.46
N GLY A 609 -47.07 -10.65 -23.02
CA GLY A 609 -48.27 -10.07 -23.64
C GLY A 609 -49.58 -10.43 -22.91
N GLU A 610 -49.52 -10.72 -21.59
CA GLU A 610 -50.75 -10.81 -20.78
C GLU A 610 -51.57 -9.51 -20.93
N LYS A 611 -50.88 -8.37 -20.95
CA LYS A 611 -51.38 -7.09 -21.41
C LYS A 611 -50.75 -6.78 -22.78
N PRO A 612 -51.55 -6.73 -23.90
CA PRO A 612 -50.99 -6.55 -25.24
C PRO A 612 -50.12 -5.32 -25.40
N GLU A 613 -50.42 -4.20 -24.74
CA GLU A 613 -49.70 -2.95 -24.74
C GLU A 613 -48.32 -3.03 -24.05
N LEU A 614 -48.12 -4.03 -23.20
CA LEU A 614 -46.85 -4.24 -22.47
C LEU A 614 -46.01 -5.39 -23.07
N LYS A 615 -46.46 -6.01 -24.13
CA LYS A 615 -45.73 -7.07 -24.81
C LYS A 615 -44.33 -6.60 -25.22
N ASP A 616 -43.33 -7.46 -25.06
CA ASP A 616 -41.94 -7.18 -25.36
C ASP A 616 -41.35 -5.98 -24.59
N THR A 617 -41.93 -5.67 -23.42
CA THR A 617 -41.34 -4.75 -22.41
C THR A 617 -40.87 -5.50 -21.19
N VAL A 618 -39.93 -4.90 -20.43
CA VAL A 618 -39.35 -5.48 -19.20
C VAL A 618 -39.40 -4.48 -18.06
N THR A 619 -39.43 -4.96 -16.83
CA THR A 619 -39.28 -4.12 -15.64
C THR A 619 -37.80 -4.03 -15.26
N VAL A 620 -37.22 -2.82 -15.25
CA VAL A 620 -35.87 -2.56 -14.76
C VAL A 620 -35.93 -1.97 -13.36
N ARG A 621 -35.33 -2.69 -12.39
CA ARG A 621 -35.22 -2.25 -11.00
C ARG A 621 -33.81 -1.67 -10.76
N TYR A 622 -33.76 -0.49 -10.18
CA TYR A 622 -32.55 0.13 -9.68
C TYR A 622 -32.17 -0.43 -8.30
N ARG A 623 -30.88 -0.75 -8.11
CA ARG A 623 -30.35 -1.26 -6.83
C ARG A 623 -30.44 -0.23 -5.72
N ASP A 624 -30.12 1.03 -6.00
CA ASP A 624 -29.82 2.05 -4.97
C ASP A 624 -31.05 2.55 -4.23
N ASP A 625 -32.23 2.60 -4.89
CA ASP A 625 -33.48 3.10 -4.32
C ASP A 625 -34.68 2.13 -4.52
N GLY A 626 -34.45 1.01 -5.22
CA GLY A 626 -35.49 0.02 -5.48
C GLY A 626 -36.57 0.46 -6.50
N LYS A 627 -36.43 1.67 -7.08
CA LYS A 627 -37.35 2.14 -8.11
C LYS A 627 -37.35 1.22 -9.31
N GLN A 628 -38.51 1.18 -9.97
CA GLN A 628 -38.73 0.36 -11.14
C GLN A 628 -39.30 1.20 -12.28
N GLU A 629 -38.82 0.94 -13.48
CA GLU A 629 -39.39 1.50 -14.70
C GLU A 629 -39.56 0.42 -15.75
N ARG A 630 -40.46 0.66 -16.69
CA ARG A 630 -40.76 -0.28 -17.77
C ARG A 630 -40.20 0.20 -19.07
N LEU A 631 -39.49 -0.67 -19.78
CA LEU A 631 -38.75 -0.36 -21.01
C LEU A 631 -38.98 -1.43 -22.06
N GLY A 632 -38.96 -1.03 -23.34
CA GLY A 632 -38.97 -1.95 -24.47
C GLY A 632 -37.67 -2.78 -24.52
N ILE A 633 -37.75 -4.08 -24.80
CA ILE A 633 -36.57 -4.95 -24.92
C ILE A 633 -35.61 -4.41 -25.99
N GLY A 634 -36.13 -3.90 -27.11
CA GLY A 634 -35.31 -3.35 -28.18
C GLY A 634 -34.53 -2.09 -27.79
N GLU A 635 -34.96 -1.34 -26.78
CA GLU A 635 -34.34 -0.10 -26.32
C GLU A 635 -33.34 -0.34 -25.14
N LEU A 636 -33.44 -1.51 -24.51
CA LEU A 636 -32.76 -1.81 -23.24
C LEU A 636 -31.22 -1.64 -23.33
N ALA A 637 -30.60 -2.12 -24.39
CA ALA A 637 -29.15 -1.97 -24.57
C ALA A 637 -28.74 -0.50 -24.71
N ASN A 638 -29.45 0.27 -25.54
CA ASN A 638 -29.18 1.70 -25.72
C ASN A 638 -29.43 2.52 -24.45
N TRP A 639 -30.37 2.10 -23.62
CA TRP A 639 -30.66 2.72 -22.34
C TRP A 639 -29.59 2.42 -21.27
N LEU A 640 -29.05 1.17 -21.24
CA LEU A 640 -28.02 0.75 -20.29
C LEU A 640 -26.63 1.31 -20.62
N LEU A 641 -26.23 1.27 -21.90
CA LEU A 641 -24.86 1.60 -22.33
C LEU A 641 -24.35 2.96 -21.86
N PRO A 642 -25.10 4.08 -21.93
CA PRO A 642 -24.61 5.38 -21.43
C PRO A 642 -24.41 5.42 -19.91
N LYS A 643 -25.07 4.54 -19.15
CA LYS A 643 -25.01 4.51 -17.68
C LYS A 643 -23.83 3.68 -17.16
N ILE A 644 -23.32 2.75 -17.98
CA ILE A 644 -22.28 1.78 -17.58
C ILE A 644 -20.91 2.03 -18.22
N ARG A 645 -20.83 3.01 -19.14
CA ARG A 645 -19.59 3.38 -19.87
C ARG A 645 -18.89 4.61 -19.32
#